data_5be78124af1db2427a6f2eefb7b8695c
#
_entry.id   5be78124af1db2427a6f2eefb7b8695c
#
_cell.length_a   1.000
_cell.length_b   1.000
_cell.length_c   1.000
_cell.angle_alpha   90.00
_cell.angle_beta   90.00
_cell.angle_gamma   90.00
#
_symmetry.space_group_name_H-M   'P 1'
#
loop_
_entity.id
_entity.type
_entity.pdbx_description
1 polymer ?
#
loop_
_entity_poly.entity_id
_entity_poly.type
_entity_poly.pdbx_seq_one_letter_code
_entity_poly.pdbx_strand_id
1 'polypeptide(L)'
;MAARWPIDPLLKVTPMYRRIAALALLAGTALPLSVLAQEATPPAAPKWDVNAPEGATIRQVPLRVSEGSWMDLDVSPDGRTLAFTLMGDIYIMPIAGGTPTRIAEGLAWEVQPRFSPDGQRIAFTSDRGGGDNIWVMNADGSDKRQVTKEDFRLLNQPSWSPDGQFIVAKKHFTTGRSLGTGEIWLYHVSGGAGVPLVERPNPTHQKELGEPVYAADGSAVFYTRNVTPGPIFEYAQDSNTNLFDIERYDFATEEVSTAVTGAGGAVRPTPSPDGKRIAFVRREATRSKLYVKDLESGEERKIFDDLDQDVQETWAVTGVYPNMAWLPDSRALVFWANGKINRINADGTGAAVIPFAVDDTRGVIDAPHPEIAVAPDRFTTAMPRFASVSPDGRQVVFESLGKLWLKPVNGGEPRRLTRGDEGFELFPSWSRDGRQIVFVGWTDDDLGRIRTVAANGGTPRDVTAQPGHYARPHFSPDGETIVFERVSDGGLTNPNWAADPGVYRVAATGGDVVRVARGLAAPQFGAADDRVFMIAEESKDGASERQLVSTDLSGQDRRVHATGALATDYIVSPDSRFVAFRQNYAAFVVPLMPGGQAVSLAPDTTALPVTRASAGGADYINWSNDGRRLHWSLGPTLFTAETAQLFPAAPRAEGEAGFTPPATGTSLAMEVDAAKPGATVALTGARIITMATADGGIVEDGVVVIRGDRIVAVGPRASTPVPAGATVVDATGKVVMPGLIDAHAHGPAGADELVPQRNWSMLQNLALGTTTLHDPSNTSSEIFAASEMQRAGLILAPRIFSTGEIVYGAKAADVYAEINSLDDALAHVRRLKAQGGHSVKNYNQPRRDQRQQVVEAARQENMQVVAEGGSLFGMDMNLVADGNSTL
;
A
#
# COMPACT_ATOMS: atom_id res chain seq x y z
N MET A 1 -33.55 -16.97 33.47
CA MET A 1 -33.29 -18.14 34.25
C MET A 1 -31.82 -18.47 34.11
N ALA A 2 -31.09 -18.27 35.18
CA ALA A 2 -29.64 -18.43 35.23
C ALA A 2 -29.29 -19.90 35.57
N ALA A 3 -28.31 -20.45 34.89
CA ALA A 3 -27.62 -21.65 35.35
C ALA A 3 -26.11 -21.37 35.45
N ARG A 4 -25.65 -21.25 36.67
CA ARG A 4 -24.22 -21.23 37.06
C ARG A 4 -23.71 -22.65 37.11
N TRP A 5 -22.48 -22.87 36.66
CA TRP A 5 -21.66 -24.03 36.99
C TRP A 5 -20.35 -23.55 37.63
N PRO A 6 -19.80 -24.29 38.57
CA PRO A 6 -18.84 -23.78 39.54
C PRO A 6 -17.38 -23.95 39.11
N ILE A 7 -16.58 -23.05 39.65
CA ILE A 7 -15.12 -23.02 39.62
C ILE A 7 -14.60 -23.95 40.70
N ASP A 8 -13.60 -24.74 40.39
CA ASP A 8 -12.76 -25.38 41.41
C ASP A 8 -11.28 -25.15 41.09
N PRO A 9 -10.47 -24.73 42.06
CA PRO A 9 -9.10 -24.29 41.88
C PRO A 9 -8.08 -25.34 42.35
N LEU A 10 -6.82 -25.10 41.98
CA LEU A 10 -5.58 -25.67 42.48
C LEU A 10 -4.88 -26.71 41.59
N LEU A 11 -3.78 -26.24 41.03
CA LEU A 11 -2.52 -26.96 41.13
C LEU A 11 -1.33 -25.99 40.86
N LYS A 12 -0.66 -25.69 41.99
CA LYS A 12 0.65 -25.05 42.02
C LYS A 12 1.71 -26.03 41.52
N VAL A 13 2.60 -25.59 40.63
CA VAL A 13 3.86 -26.29 40.40
C VAL A 13 5.01 -25.32 40.60
N THR A 14 5.82 -25.60 41.57
CA THR A 14 7.05 -24.91 41.97
C THR A 14 8.23 -25.29 41.07
N PRO A 15 9.22 -24.42 40.87
CA PRO A 15 10.39 -24.72 40.02
C PRO A 15 11.48 -25.45 40.80
N MET A 16 12.14 -26.39 40.13
CA MET A 16 13.26 -27.15 40.68
C MET A 16 14.55 -26.90 39.89
N TYR A 17 15.41 -26.09 40.46
CA TYR A 17 16.82 -26.01 40.05
C TYR A 17 17.57 -27.25 40.51
N ARG A 18 18.38 -27.88 39.64
CA ARG A 18 19.55 -28.66 40.07
C ARG A 18 20.71 -28.48 39.11
N ARG A 19 21.81 -27.98 39.70
CA ARG A 19 23.15 -27.94 39.17
C ARG A 19 23.73 -29.34 39.12
N ILE A 20 24.47 -29.69 38.05
CA ILE A 20 25.53 -30.73 38.14
C ILE A 20 26.75 -30.16 37.40
N ALA A 21 27.82 -30.02 38.20
CA ALA A 21 29.19 -29.84 37.74
C ALA A 21 29.87 -31.22 37.70
N ALA A 22 30.55 -31.54 36.63
CA ALA A 22 31.50 -32.66 36.63
C ALA A 22 32.74 -32.27 35.76
N LEU A 23 33.87 -32.23 36.41
CA LEU A 23 35.20 -32.26 35.87
C LEU A 23 35.49 -33.57 35.13
N ALA A 24 36.19 -33.50 33.97
CA ALA A 24 37.04 -34.60 33.54
C ALA A 24 38.26 -34.05 32.77
N LEU A 25 39.42 -34.59 33.18
CA LEU A 25 40.79 -34.24 32.73
C LEU A 25 41.13 -34.81 31.34
N LEU A 26 41.91 -34.04 30.64
CA LEU A 26 42.96 -34.28 29.65
C LEU A 26 43.31 -35.70 29.21
N ALA A 27 43.28 -35.92 27.88
CA ALA A 27 44.31 -36.68 27.21
C ALA A 27 44.46 -36.10 25.78
N GLY A 28 45.60 -35.56 25.45
CA GLY A 28 45.89 -34.94 24.17
C GLY A 28 46.22 -35.96 23.05
N THR A 29 45.65 -35.72 21.91
CA THR A 29 46.23 -36.17 20.62
C THR A 29 46.09 -35.00 19.64
N ALA A 30 47.24 -34.54 19.16
CA ALA A 30 47.36 -33.52 18.14
C ALA A 30 46.90 -34.08 16.80
N LEU A 31 45.82 -33.53 16.24
CA LEU A 31 45.46 -33.64 14.83
C LEU A 31 45.69 -32.26 14.16
N PRO A 32 46.13 -32.18 12.91
CA PRO A 32 46.40 -30.91 12.27
C PRO A 32 45.11 -30.09 12.07
N LEU A 33 45.09 -28.87 12.56
CA LEU A 33 44.08 -27.87 12.24
C LEU A 33 44.18 -27.58 10.72
N SER A 34 43.24 -28.13 9.95
CA SER A 34 42.89 -27.55 8.67
C SER A 34 42.20 -26.21 8.99
N VAL A 35 42.85 -25.12 8.65
CA VAL A 35 42.24 -23.78 8.60
C VAL A 35 41.15 -23.85 7.55
N LEU A 36 39.91 -24.03 7.99
CA LEU A 36 38.74 -23.73 7.16
C LEU A 36 38.83 -22.23 6.86
N ALA A 37 39.16 -21.89 5.63
CA ALA A 37 38.98 -20.55 5.12
C ALA A 37 37.49 -20.22 5.30
N GLN A 38 37.15 -19.37 6.25
CA GLN A 38 35.85 -18.76 6.37
C GLN A 38 35.66 -17.98 5.07
N GLU A 39 34.82 -18.47 4.16
CA GLU A 39 34.44 -17.71 2.99
C GLU A 39 33.93 -16.35 3.50
N ALA A 40 34.58 -15.30 3.02
CA ALA A 40 34.17 -13.94 3.32
C ALA A 40 32.71 -13.77 2.85
N THR A 41 31.81 -13.56 3.79
CA THR A 41 30.44 -13.12 3.48
C THR A 41 30.56 -11.97 2.48
N PRO A 42 29.87 -12.00 1.33
CA PRO A 42 29.90 -10.89 0.40
C PRO A 42 29.68 -9.60 1.19
N PRO A 43 30.38 -8.51 0.89
CA PRO A 43 30.13 -7.25 1.58
C PRO A 43 28.65 -6.92 1.43
N ALA A 44 28.00 -6.61 2.55
CA ALA A 44 26.61 -6.18 2.53
C ALA A 44 26.47 -5.03 1.52
N ALA A 45 25.43 -5.07 0.69
CA ALA A 45 25.16 -3.99 -0.24
C ALA A 45 25.20 -2.64 0.50
N PRO A 46 25.79 -1.58 -0.10
CA PRO A 46 25.85 -0.29 0.56
C PRO A 46 24.45 0.13 0.97
N LYS A 47 24.32 0.57 2.23
CA LYS A 47 23.03 1.04 2.75
C LYS A 47 22.62 2.30 1.99
N TRP A 48 21.34 2.40 1.63
CA TRP A 48 20.76 3.57 0.99
C TRP A 48 20.98 4.84 1.83
N ASP A 49 21.51 5.89 1.22
CA ASP A 49 21.72 7.19 1.89
C ASP A 49 20.55 8.13 1.55
N VAL A 50 19.71 8.43 2.52
CA VAL A 50 18.57 9.34 2.37
C VAL A 50 19.01 10.75 1.92
N ASN A 51 20.18 11.21 2.33
CA ASN A 51 20.69 12.55 1.98
C ASN A 51 21.39 12.62 0.62
N ALA A 52 21.79 11.47 0.08
CA ALA A 52 22.43 11.35 -1.22
C ALA A 52 21.91 10.12 -1.96
N PRO A 53 20.60 10.06 -2.31
CA PRO A 53 20.00 8.92 -2.98
C PRO A 53 20.70 8.65 -4.30
N GLU A 54 21.01 7.38 -4.54
CA GLU A 54 21.66 6.95 -5.77
C GLU A 54 20.82 7.34 -7.00
N GLY A 55 21.47 7.91 -8.02
CA GLY A 55 20.81 8.31 -9.26
C GLY A 55 20.01 9.61 -9.21
N ALA A 56 19.76 10.18 -8.03
CA ALA A 56 18.93 11.37 -7.88
C ALA A 56 19.65 12.65 -8.34
N THR A 57 18.93 13.51 -9.06
CA THR A 57 19.33 14.89 -9.32
C THR A 57 18.68 15.80 -8.27
N ILE A 58 19.51 16.42 -7.42
CA ILE A 58 19.04 17.28 -6.35
C ILE A 58 19.23 18.75 -6.76
N ARG A 59 18.14 19.49 -6.88
CA ARG A 59 18.15 20.94 -7.05
C ARG A 59 17.97 21.65 -5.72
N GLN A 60 18.56 22.86 -5.57
CA GLN A 60 18.41 23.70 -4.37
C GLN A 60 17.30 24.72 -4.62
N VAL A 61 16.30 24.69 -3.75
CA VAL A 61 15.16 25.62 -3.78
C VAL A 61 15.37 26.69 -2.71
N PRO A 62 15.30 27.99 -3.05
CA PRO A 62 15.43 29.06 -2.06
C PRO A 62 14.31 29.01 -1.02
N LEU A 63 14.68 29.14 0.25
CA LEU A 63 13.79 29.23 1.40
C LEU A 63 13.97 30.56 2.10
N ARG A 64 13.17 31.58 1.72
CA ARG A 64 13.22 32.94 2.29
C ARG A 64 11.90 33.24 2.97
N VAL A 65 11.86 32.99 4.28
CA VAL A 65 10.59 33.02 5.02
C VAL A 65 10.78 33.60 6.42
N SER A 66 9.69 34.14 6.98
CA SER A 66 9.56 34.61 8.37
C SER A 66 8.37 33.94 9.05
N GLU A 67 7.90 32.84 8.49
CA GLU A 67 6.80 32.00 9.01
C GLU A 67 7.00 30.57 8.54
N GLY A 68 6.33 29.61 9.18
CA GLY A 68 6.43 28.21 8.84
C GLY A 68 5.19 27.43 9.26
N SER A 69 4.99 26.27 8.64
CA SER A 69 3.90 25.34 8.96
C SER A 69 4.40 24.21 9.83
N TRP A 70 3.58 23.82 10.81
CA TRP A 70 3.81 22.66 11.67
C TRP A 70 5.19 22.67 12.35
N MET A 71 5.52 23.78 13.01
CA MET A 71 6.83 24.00 13.64
C MET A 71 6.86 23.42 15.05
N ASP A 72 7.58 22.31 15.24
CA ASP A 72 7.94 21.84 16.58
C ASP A 72 9.00 22.73 17.19
N LEU A 73 8.95 22.96 18.50
CA LEU A 73 9.91 23.81 19.17
C LEU A 73 10.23 23.35 20.60
N ASP A 74 11.37 23.80 21.11
CA ASP A 74 11.78 23.65 22.51
C ASP A 74 12.67 24.81 22.97
N VAL A 75 12.69 25.05 24.28
CA VAL A 75 13.48 26.11 24.93
C VAL A 75 14.60 25.48 25.74
N SER A 76 15.81 26.00 25.61
CA SER A 76 16.96 25.56 26.43
C SER A 76 16.71 25.72 27.92
N PRO A 77 17.30 24.87 28.80
CA PRO A 77 17.08 24.94 30.26
C PRO A 77 17.53 26.26 30.90
N ASP A 78 18.41 27.02 30.26
CA ASP A 78 18.82 28.34 30.69
C ASP A 78 17.87 29.47 30.20
N GLY A 79 16.87 29.13 29.37
CA GLY A 79 15.86 30.06 28.83
C GLY A 79 16.36 31.03 27.78
N ARG A 80 17.55 30.81 27.21
CA ARG A 80 18.19 31.76 26.27
C ARG A 80 18.09 31.37 24.82
N THR A 81 17.97 30.09 24.52
CA THR A 81 17.99 29.56 23.17
C THR A 81 16.66 28.85 22.86
N LEU A 82 16.13 29.09 21.68
CA LEU A 82 15.00 28.42 21.10
C LEU A 82 15.51 27.47 20.00
N ALA A 83 15.13 26.19 20.05
CA ALA A 83 15.24 25.25 18.93
C ALA A 83 13.87 25.11 18.27
N PHE A 84 13.83 25.09 16.94
CA PHE A 84 12.57 24.88 16.20
C PHE A 84 12.80 24.21 14.86
N THR A 85 11.76 23.64 14.29
CA THR A 85 11.79 23.01 12.98
C THR A 85 11.22 23.91 11.90
N LEU A 86 11.83 23.87 10.71
CA LEU A 86 11.30 24.51 9.53
C LEU A 86 11.63 23.63 8.31
N MET A 87 10.59 23.15 7.63
CA MET A 87 10.71 22.31 6.43
C MET A 87 11.65 21.10 6.62
N GLY A 88 11.61 20.47 7.82
CA GLY A 88 12.39 19.28 8.13
C GLY A 88 13.85 19.52 8.49
N ASP A 89 14.27 20.77 8.68
CA ASP A 89 15.56 21.14 9.23
C ASP A 89 15.39 21.70 10.66
N ILE A 90 16.39 21.55 11.52
CA ILE A 90 16.38 22.10 12.89
C ILE A 90 17.24 23.37 12.92
N TYR A 91 16.65 24.41 13.47
CA TYR A 91 17.27 25.70 13.67
C TYR A 91 17.34 26.07 15.16
N ILE A 92 18.35 26.85 15.54
CA ILE A 92 18.45 27.49 16.83
C ILE A 92 18.58 28.99 16.68
N MET A 93 18.01 29.75 17.65
CA MET A 93 18.14 31.21 17.72
C MET A 93 18.00 31.68 19.15
N PRO A 94 18.41 32.94 19.48
CA PRO A 94 18.09 33.56 20.75
C PRO A 94 16.57 33.59 21.02
N ILE A 95 16.17 33.39 22.28
CA ILE A 95 14.74 33.43 22.67
C ILE A 95 14.05 34.77 22.35
N ALA A 96 14.81 35.83 22.17
CA ALA A 96 14.30 37.14 21.76
C ALA A 96 13.98 37.26 20.26
N GLY A 97 14.30 36.22 19.49
CA GLY A 97 14.18 36.23 18.03
C GLY A 97 15.45 36.68 17.33
N GLY A 98 15.38 36.73 15.96
CA GLY A 98 16.51 37.14 15.12
C GLY A 98 16.70 36.23 13.90
N THR A 99 17.94 36.13 13.44
CA THR A 99 18.34 35.23 12.34
C THR A 99 18.72 33.89 12.95
N PRO A 100 17.99 32.81 12.60
CA PRO A 100 18.29 31.47 13.08
C PRO A 100 19.55 30.89 12.45
N THR A 101 20.19 29.96 13.16
CA THR A 101 21.29 29.12 12.63
C THR A 101 20.76 27.71 12.42
N ARG A 102 20.92 27.18 11.22
CA ARG A 102 20.58 25.79 10.90
C ARG A 102 21.63 24.86 11.52
N ILE A 103 21.20 23.86 12.30
CA ILE A 103 22.08 22.90 13.00
C ILE A 103 21.87 21.46 12.53
N ALA A 104 20.78 21.18 11.84
CA ALA A 104 20.56 19.89 11.21
C ALA A 104 19.97 20.14 9.81
N GLU A 105 20.51 19.46 8.79
CA GLU A 105 20.25 19.76 7.38
C GLU A 105 20.39 18.53 6.49
N GLY A 106 19.95 18.64 5.25
CA GLY A 106 20.05 17.64 4.21
C GLY A 106 18.69 17.35 3.58
N LEU A 107 18.52 16.21 2.90
CA LEU A 107 17.20 15.74 2.48
C LEU A 107 16.44 15.12 3.65
N ALA A 108 17.15 14.58 4.65
CA ALA A 108 16.53 13.98 5.82
C ALA A 108 15.51 14.94 6.48
N TRP A 109 14.46 14.36 7.06
CA TRP A 109 13.42 15.08 7.77
C TRP A 109 13.71 15.01 9.28
N GLU A 110 14.12 16.13 9.86
CA GLU A 110 14.59 16.25 11.22
C GLU A 110 13.65 17.14 12.00
N VAL A 111 12.93 16.58 12.98
CA VAL A 111 11.83 17.23 13.67
C VAL A 111 11.81 16.92 15.16
N GLN A 112 10.95 17.62 15.89
CA GLN A 112 10.67 17.40 17.32
C GLN A 112 11.92 17.53 18.21
N PRO A 113 12.70 18.62 18.08
CA PRO A 113 13.87 18.83 18.92
C PRO A 113 13.50 18.96 20.40
N ARG A 114 14.32 18.37 21.29
CA ARG A 114 14.21 18.47 22.73
C ARG A 114 15.59 18.63 23.35
N PHE A 115 15.83 19.76 24.06
CA PHE A 115 17.04 19.94 24.81
C PHE A 115 17.16 18.93 25.95
N SER A 116 18.36 18.42 26.19
CA SER A 116 18.65 17.63 27.38
C SER A 116 18.56 18.53 28.64
N PRO A 117 18.34 17.96 29.84
CA PRO A 117 18.19 18.75 31.08
C PRO A 117 19.41 19.62 31.41
N ASP A 118 20.60 19.23 30.96
CA ASP A 118 21.84 20.00 31.11
C ASP A 118 22.05 21.04 29.97
N GLY A 119 21.17 21.04 28.95
CA GLY A 119 21.25 21.97 27.82
C GLY A 119 22.38 21.69 26.83
N GLN A 120 23.15 20.59 27.00
CA GLN A 120 24.32 20.30 26.16
C GLN A 120 23.98 19.55 24.90
N ARG A 121 22.82 18.87 24.87
CA ARG A 121 22.41 17.99 23.76
C ARG A 121 20.97 18.29 23.34
N ILE A 122 20.63 17.84 22.13
CA ILE A 122 19.27 17.87 21.58
C ILE A 122 18.94 16.45 21.11
N ALA A 123 17.82 15.88 21.61
CA ALA A 123 17.20 14.70 21.05
C ALA A 123 16.20 15.12 19.97
N PHE A 124 16.08 14.36 18.88
CA PHE A 124 15.19 14.67 17.77
C PHE A 124 14.79 13.41 17.01
N THR A 125 13.71 13.49 16.27
CA THR A 125 13.29 12.47 15.30
C THR A 125 13.98 12.73 13.97
N SER A 126 14.55 11.68 13.35
CA SER A 126 15.15 11.78 12.01
C SER A 126 15.03 10.49 11.24
N ASP A 127 14.74 10.60 9.94
CA ASP A 127 14.74 9.51 8.95
C ASP A 127 16.10 9.34 8.24
N ARG A 128 17.12 10.09 8.63
CA ARG A 128 18.52 10.08 8.11
C ARG A 128 19.11 8.67 8.02
N GLY A 129 18.70 7.77 8.90
CA GLY A 129 19.11 6.37 8.94
C GLY A 129 18.27 5.44 8.05
N GLY A 130 17.38 5.98 7.22
CA GLY A 130 16.46 5.24 6.35
C GLY A 130 15.00 5.38 6.78
N GLY A 131 14.68 5.27 8.06
CA GLY A 131 13.33 5.46 8.63
C GLY A 131 13.42 6.21 9.96
N ASP A 132 12.27 6.70 10.43
CA ASP A 132 12.17 7.51 11.64
C ASP A 132 12.74 6.79 12.86
N ASN A 133 13.72 7.42 13.45
CA ASN A 133 14.40 6.95 14.65
C ASN A 133 14.75 8.16 15.55
N ILE A 134 15.05 7.87 16.83
CA ILE A 134 15.52 8.87 17.76
C ILE A 134 17.03 9.05 17.60
N TRP A 135 17.42 10.29 17.40
CA TRP A 135 18.79 10.75 17.30
C TRP A 135 19.13 11.75 18.40
N VAL A 136 20.40 11.89 18.70
CA VAL A 136 20.93 12.87 19.63
C VAL A 136 22.11 13.57 19.00
N MET A 137 22.20 14.90 19.17
CA MET A 137 23.33 15.72 18.75
C MET A 137 23.73 16.67 19.88
N ASN A 138 24.91 17.26 19.79
CA ASN A 138 25.27 18.40 20.64
C ASN A 138 24.36 19.60 20.33
N ALA A 139 24.19 20.52 21.29
CA ALA A 139 23.31 21.68 21.11
C ALA A 139 23.75 22.63 19.97
N ASP A 140 25.00 22.54 19.52
CA ASP A 140 25.55 23.25 18.34
C ASP A 140 25.34 22.51 17.01
N GLY A 141 24.69 21.33 17.03
CA GLY A 141 24.43 20.51 15.85
C GLY A 141 25.55 19.50 15.51
N SER A 142 26.64 19.51 16.23
CA SER A 142 27.73 18.54 16.05
C SER A 142 27.39 17.17 16.66
N ASP A 143 28.20 16.13 16.32
CA ASP A 143 28.12 14.76 16.87
C ASP A 143 26.71 14.13 16.81
N LYS A 144 26.07 14.16 15.62
CA LYS A 144 24.76 13.49 15.38
C LYS A 144 24.94 11.98 15.46
N ARG A 145 24.25 11.32 16.39
CA ARG A 145 24.26 9.87 16.53
C ARG A 145 22.87 9.29 16.70
N GLN A 146 22.65 8.14 16.09
CA GLN A 146 21.43 7.39 16.20
C GLN A 146 21.37 6.60 17.53
N VAL A 147 20.29 6.81 18.28
CA VAL A 147 20.06 6.11 19.57
C VAL A 147 19.30 4.82 19.35
N THR A 148 18.22 4.86 18.55
CA THR A 148 17.36 3.71 18.24
C THR A 148 17.63 3.20 16.82
N LYS A 149 17.36 1.92 16.56
CA LYS A 149 17.67 1.26 15.28
C LYS A 149 16.49 0.43 14.78
N GLU A 150 15.33 1.04 14.74
CA GLU A 150 14.15 0.39 14.15
C GLU A 150 14.25 0.39 12.63
N ASP A 151 13.93 -0.74 12.03
CA ASP A 151 13.98 -0.97 10.59
C ASP A 151 12.61 -1.13 9.92
N PHE A 152 11.57 -1.35 10.70
CA PHE A 152 10.18 -1.45 10.23
C PHE A 152 9.19 -0.56 11.00
N ARG A 153 9.48 -0.25 12.27
CA ARG A 153 8.63 0.62 13.10
C ARG A 153 9.10 2.07 12.97
N LEU A 154 8.20 3.01 13.22
CA LEU A 154 8.51 4.45 13.25
C LEU A 154 8.66 4.86 14.71
N LEU A 155 9.77 5.50 15.06
CA LEU A 155 10.00 6.10 16.37
C LEU A 155 10.04 7.62 16.25
N ASN A 156 9.23 8.29 17.05
CA ASN A 156 9.14 9.74 17.06
C ASN A 156 8.79 10.28 18.45
N GLN A 157 8.72 11.61 18.58
CA GLN A 157 8.31 12.33 19.81
C GLN A 157 9.21 12.03 21.02
N PRO A 158 10.52 12.28 20.94
CA PRO A 158 11.42 12.06 22.07
C PRO A 158 11.16 13.05 23.22
N SER A 159 11.30 12.58 24.47
CA SER A 159 11.34 13.42 25.66
C SER A 159 12.37 12.85 26.64
N TRP A 160 13.25 13.72 27.16
CA TRP A 160 14.30 13.31 28.09
C TRP A 160 13.78 13.03 29.50
N SER A 161 14.35 12.02 30.15
CA SER A 161 14.24 11.93 31.62
C SER A 161 14.98 13.08 32.30
N PRO A 162 14.54 13.56 33.48
CA PRO A 162 15.18 14.66 34.17
C PRO A 162 16.66 14.45 34.55
N ASP A 163 17.09 13.19 34.69
CA ASP A 163 18.49 12.82 34.93
C ASP A 163 19.34 12.74 33.64
N GLY A 164 18.69 12.87 32.43
CA GLY A 164 19.33 12.82 31.13
C GLY A 164 19.87 11.47 30.72
N GLN A 165 19.45 10.38 31.38
CA GLN A 165 19.93 9.01 31.07
C GLN A 165 19.00 8.29 30.13
N PHE A 166 17.71 8.65 30.10
CA PHE A 166 16.70 7.98 29.29
C PHE A 166 15.96 8.97 28.39
N ILE A 167 15.38 8.41 27.33
CA ILE A 167 14.45 9.07 26.41
C ILE A 167 13.21 8.22 26.35
N VAL A 168 12.04 8.80 26.66
CA VAL A 168 10.75 8.22 26.34
C VAL A 168 10.37 8.64 24.93
N ALA A 169 9.82 7.72 24.13
CA ALA A 169 9.42 8.00 22.76
C ALA A 169 8.19 7.16 22.37
N LYS A 170 7.48 7.59 21.35
CA LYS A 170 6.44 6.80 20.71
C LYS A 170 7.06 5.85 19.70
N LYS A 171 6.68 4.57 19.80
CA LYS A 171 6.95 3.55 18.78
C LYS A 171 5.65 3.19 18.08
N HIS A 172 5.52 3.55 16.81
CA HIS A 172 4.31 3.31 16.02
C HIS A 172 4.34 1.92 15.37
N PHE A 173 3.19 1.23 15.42
CA PHE A 173 2.96 -0.08 14.83
C PHE A 173 1.84 0.01 13.82
N THR A 174 2.10 -0.38 12.59
CA THR A 174 1.07 -0.56 11.58
C THR A 174 0.34 -1.91 11.75
N THR A 175 -0.92 -1.96 11.37
CA THR A 175 -1.70 -3.20 11.25
C THR A 175 -1.48 -3.85 9.88
N GLY A 176 -2.37 -4.74 9.43
CA GLY A 176 -2.40 -5.22 8.04
C GLY A 176 -2.74 -4.13 7.00
N ARG A 177 -3.07 -2.92 7.46
CA ARG A 177 -3.17 -1.69 6.66
C ARG A 177 -2.14 -0.68 7.16
N SER A 178 -2.00 0.46 6.50
CA SER A 178 -1.09 1.53 6.95
C SER A 178 -1.50 2.17 8.28
N LEU A 179 -2.77 2.09 8.64
CA LEU A 179 -3.27 2.53 9.95
C LEU A 179 -2.74 1.64 11.07
N GLY A 180 -2.52 2.23 12.22
CA GLY A 180 -2.02 1.53 13.39
C GLY A 180 -2.11 2.38 14.65
N THR A 181 -1.29 2.09 15.63
CA THR A 181 -1.25 2.83 16.89
C THR A 181 0.17 2.92 17.44
N GLY A 182 0.40 3.90 18.32
CA GLY A 182 1.62 4.00 19.10
C GLY A 182 1.66 3.09 20.31
N GLU A 183 2.85 2.91 20.83
CA GLU A 183 3.17 2.44 22.17
C GLU A 183 4.18 3.41 22.77
N ILE A 184 4.19 3.59 24.10
CA ILE A 184 5.20 4.40 24.77
C ILE A 184 6.34 3.52 25.23
N TRP A 185 7.53 3.83 24.76
CA TRP A 185 8.74 3.07 25.02
C TRP A 185 9.82 3.92 25.67
N LEU A 186 10.63 3.29 26.51
CA LEU A 186 11.77 3.88 27.19
C LEU A 186 13.08 3.37 26.59
N TYR A 187 13.98 4.29 26.24
CA TYR A 187 15.30 3.99 25.67
C TYR A 187 16.40 4.60 26.49
N HIS A 188 17.48 3.85 26.71
CA HIS A 188 18.68 4.43 27.30
C HIS A 188 19.44 5.22 26.23
N VAL A 189 20.02 6.38 26.60
CA VAL A 189 20.70 7.29 25.66
C VAL A 189 21.91 6.66 24.97
N SER A 190 22.51 5.61 25.52
CA SER A 190 23.62 4.89 24.89
C SER A 190 23.13 3.84 23.87
N GLY A 191 21.83 3.64 23.69
CA GLY A 191 21.22 2.67 22.77
C GLY A 191 20.55 1.50 23.47
N GLY A 192 20.23 0.46 22.71
CA GLY A 192 19.48 -0.72 23.15
C GLY A 192 18.13 -0.83 22.46
N ALA A 193 17.42 -1.97 22.65
CA ALA A 193 16.13 -2.23 22.02
C ALA A 193 14.93 -1.49 22.65
N GLY A 194 15.16 -0.87 23.83
CA GLY A 194 14.12 -0.21 24.60
C GLY A 194 13.23 -1.16 25.39
N VAL A 195 12.38 -0.58 26.24
CA VAL A 195 11.40 -1.26 27.08
C VAL A 195 10.05 -0.60 26.91
N PRO A 196 8.94 -1.35 26.67
CA PRO A 196 7.61 -0.75 26.62
C PRO A 196 7.17 -0.30 28.01
N LEU A 197 6.57 0.89 28.10
CA LEU A 197 5.87 1.39 29.29
C LEU A 197 4.35 1.26 29.14
N VAL A 198 3.82 1.59 27.97
CA VAL A 198 2.41 1.48 27.67
C VAL A 198 2.28 0.79 26.32
N GLU A 199 1.73 -0.42 26.35
CA GLU A 199 1.54 -1.23 25.14
C GLU A 199 0.14 -1.03 24.55
N ARG A 200 0.01 -1.27 23.24
CA ARG A 200 -1.29 -1.33 22.57
C ARG A 200 -2.08 -2.57 23.05
N PRO A 201 -3.43 -2.50 23.08
CA PRO A 201 -4.25 -3.61 23.58
C PRO A 201 -4.12 -4.92 22.79
N ASN A 202 -3.89 -4.82 21.47
CA ASN A 202 -3.73 -5.97 20.56
C ASN A 202 -3.09 -5.53 19.23
N PRO A 203 -2.59 -6.47 18.40
CA PRO A 203 -1.91 -6.15 17.14
C PRO A 203 -2.76 -5.43 16.08
N THR A 204 -4.08 -5.49 16.16
CA THR A 204 -5.00 -4.88 15.18
C THR A 204 -5.56 -3.54 15.64
N HIS A 205 -5.16 -3.06 16.83
CA HIS A 205 -5.62 -1.79 17.39
C HIS A 205 -5.14 -0.61 16.52
N GLN A 206 -6.04 0.33 16.23
CA GLN A 206 -5.80 1.49 15.36
C GLN A 206 -6.06 2.84 16.04
N LYS A 207 -6.41 2.85 17.33
CA LYS A 207 -6.65 4.08 18.08
C LYS A 207 -5.31 4.65 18.56
N GLU A 208 -5.06 5.91 18.24
CA GLU A 208 -3.77 6.56 18.44
C GLU A 208 -3.38 6.69 19.92
N LEU A 209 -2.11 6.50 20.21
CA LEU A 209 -1.44 6.73 21.48
C LEU A 209 -0.06 7.34 21.21
N GLY A 210 0.28 8.45 21.86
CA GLY A 210 1.53 9.15 21.55
C GLY A 210 1.78 10.38 22.42
N GLU A 211 2.64 11.25 21.93
CA GLU A 211 3.01 12.53 22.58
C GLU A 211 3.55 12.35 24.01
N PRO A 212 4.45 11.37 24.27
CA PRO A 212 4.95 11.14 25.62
C PRO A 212 5.85 12.28 26.11
N VAL A 213 5.70 12.63 27.37
CA VAL A 213 6.56 13.62 28.03
C VAL A 213 6.73 13.27 29.51
N TYR A 214 7.95 13.38 30.03
CA TYR A 214 8.23 13.19 31.46
C TYR A 214 7.57 14.28 32.34
N ALA A 215 7.06 13.86 33.49
CA ALA A 215 6.83 14.78 34.60
C ALA A 215 8.14 15.43 35.03
N ALA A 216 8.09 16.68 35.49
CA ALA A 216 9.29 17.45 35.84
C ALA A 216 10.17 16.79 36.93
N ASP A 217 9.56 16.03 37.83
CA ASP A 217 10.23 15.29 38.91
C ASP A 217 10.68 13.88 38.52
N GLY A 218 10.36 13.44 37.27
CA GLY A 218 10.67 12.11 36.78
C GLY A 218 9.80 10.98 37.31
N SER A 219 8.78 11.27 38.13
CA SER A 219 7.91 10.25 38.75
C SER A 219 6.95 9.58 37.77
N ALA A 220 6.68 10.21 36.62
CA ALA A 220 5.66 9.77 35.68
C ALA A 220 5.95 10.18 34.24
N VAL A 221 5.19 9.60 33.32
CA VAL A 221 5.08 10.03 31.91
C VAL A 221 3.64 10.40 31.63
N PHE A 222 3.42 11.62 31.09
CA PHE A 222 2.15 12.01 30.50
C PHE A 222 2.16 11.65 29.01
N TYR A 223 1.00 11.26 28.48
CA TYR A 223 0.86 10.93 27.04
C TYR A 223 -0.58 11.14 26.59
N THR A 224 -0.78 11.31 25.30
CA THR A 224 -2.10 11.45 24.66
C THR A 224 -2.62 10.08 24.24
N ARG A 225 -3.91 9.80 24.45
CA ARG A 225 -4.57 8.56 24.04
C ARG A 225 -5.94 8.82 23.46
N ASN A 226 -6.24 8.21 22.30
CA ASN A 226 -7.59 8.16 21.74
C ASN A 226 -8.46 7.25 22.60
N VAL A 227 -9.54 7.80 23.16
CA VAL A 227 -10.45 7.12 24.08
C VAL A 227 -11.80 6.77 23.47
N THR A 228 -11.97 6.95 22.17
CA THR A 228 -13.22 6.60 21.49
C THR A 228 -13.43 5.06 21.49
N PRO A 229 -14.70 4.60 21.52
CA PRO A 229 -15.00 3.16 21.59
C PRO A 229 -14.44 2.37 20.40
N GLY A 230 -14.13 1.08 20.65
CA GLY A 230 -13.68 0.13 19.63
C GLY A 230 -12.21 0.24 19.24
N PRO A 231 -11.67 -0.74 18.52
CA PRO A 231 -10.26 -0.80 18.15
C PRO A 231 -9.93 -0.11 16.82
N ILE A 232 -10.94 0.21 16.00
CA ILE A 232 -10.76 0.69 14.62
C ILE A 232 -10.74 2.21 14.59
N PHE A 233 -9.82 2.78 13.81
CA PHE A 233 -9.78 4.22 13.55
C PHE A 233 -10.95 4.62 12.65
N GLU A 234 -11.58 5.74 12.98
CA GLU A 234 -12.67 6.35 12.22
C GLU A 234 -12.28 7.77 11.85
N TYR A 235 -12.33 8.08 10.55
CA TYR A 235 -12.08 9.44 10.04
C TYR A 235 -13.25 10.38 10.34
N ALA A 236 -12.95 11.67 10.40
CA ALA A 236 -13.94 12.74 10.50
C ALA A 236 -14.93 12.60 11.67
N GLN A 237 -14.45 12.09 12.81
CA GLN A 237 -15.21 12.14 14.06
C GLN A 237 -15.40 13.58 14.52
N ASP A 238 -16.45 13.85 15.31
CA ASP A 238 -16.68 15.18 15.87
C ASP A 238 -15.69 15.47 17.00
N SER A 239 -14.66 16.26 16.69
CA SER A 239 -13.62 16.67 17.64
C SER A 239 -14.10 17.62 18.75
N ASN A 240 -15.35 18.06 18.72
CA ASN A 240 -15.98 18.73 19.86
C ASN A 240 -16.47 17.75 20.93
N THR A 241 -16.47 16.46 20.64
CA THR A 241 -16.63 15.40 21.64
C THR A 241 -15.30 15.08 22.31
N ASN A 242 -15.26 14.09 23.18
CA ASN A 242 -14.01 13.65 23.80
C ASN A 242 -13.35 12.56 22.95
N LEU A 243 -12.46 12.92 22.01
CA LEU A 243 -11.71 11.98 21.22
C LEU A 243 -10.43 11.52 21.91
N PHE A 244 -9.77 12.40 22.64
CA PHE A 244 -8.47 12.16 23.27
C PHE A 244 -8.44 12.61 24.71
N ASP A 245 -7.79 11.81 25.57
CA ASP A 245 -7.43 12.18 26.93
C ASP A 245 -5.90 12.30 27.06
N ILE A 246 -5.44 13.11 28.02
CA ILE A 246 -4.09 13.02 28.52
C ILE A 246 -4.07 12.07 29.70
N GLU A 247 -3.31 11.00 29.58
CA GLU A 247 -3.08 10.02 30.63
C GLU A 247 -1.73 10.21 31.29
N ARG A 248 -1.57 9.68 32.51
CA ARG A 248 -0.36 9.68 33.31
C ARG A 248 -0.02 8.24 33.72
N TYR A 249 1.13 7.75 33.30
CA TYR A 249 1.74 6.51 33.77
C TYR A 249 2.67 6.82 34.93
N ASP A 250 2.44 6.21 36.10
CA ASP A 250 3.25 6.41 37.31
C ASP A 250 4.30 5.29 37.41
N PHE A 251 5.59 5.63 37.56
CA PHE A 251 6.67 4.66 37.62
C PHE A 251 6.73 3.85 38.91
N ALA A 252 6.20 4.38 40.02
CA ALA A 252 6.24 3.68 41.30
C ALA A 252 5.13 2.63 41.45
N THR A 253 3.95 2.90 40.87
CA THR A 253 2.78 2.02 40.97
C THR A 253 2.52 1.22 39.70
N GLU A 254 3.12 1.63 38.57
CA GLU A 254 2.86 1.11 37.22
C GLU A 254 1.38 1.31 36.77
N GLU A 255 0.66 2.21 37.44
CA GLU A 255 -0.74 2.50 37.16
C GLU A 255 -0.89 3.65 36.16
N VAL A 256 -1.96 3.56 35.35
CA VAL A 256 -2.37 4.64 34.43
C VAL A 256 -3.57 5.34 35.01
N SER A 257 -3.53 6.67 35.02
CA SER A 257 -4.64 7.54 35.45
C SER A 257 -4.87 8.66 34.45
N THR A 258 -6.12 9.12 34.34
CA THR A 258 -6.47 10.26 33.47
C THR A 258 -6.08 11.57 34.13
N ALA A 259 -5.21 12.33 33.50
CA ALA A 259 -4.74 13.65 33.97
C ALA A 259 -5.62 14.79 33.44
N VAL A 260 -6.02 14.74 32.16
CA VAL A 260 -6.90 15.73 31.52
C VAL A 260 -7.87 15.04 30.60
N THR A 261 -9.16 15.36 30.69
CA THR A 261 -10.24 14.84 29.85
C THR A 261 -11.27 15.93 29.58
N GLY A 262 -12.20 15.69 28.68
CA GLY A 262 -13.35 16.57 28.46
C GLY A 262 -13.68 16.81 26.99
N ALA A 263 -14.81 17.47 26.75
CA ALA A 263 -15.25 17.82 25.39
C ALA A 263 -14.19 18.66 24.66
N GLY A 264 -13.97 18.36 23.39
CA GLY A 264 -12.90 18.94 22.59
C GLY A 264 -11.56 18.20 22.71
N GLY A 265 -11.51 17.13 23.52
CA GLY A 265 -10.31 16.34 23.78
C GLY A 265 -9.25 17.07 24.58
N ALA A 266 -8.15 16.39 24.81
CA ALA A 266 -6.94 16.98 25.39
C ALA A 266 -5.72 16.31 24.76
N VAL A 267 -4.87 17.10 24.08
CA VAL A 267 -3.70 16.61 23.36
C VAL A 267 -2.47 17.47 23.65
N ARG A 268 -1.31 16.97 23.30
CA ARG A 268 -0.02 17.63 23.45
C ARG A 268 0.29 18.02 24.90
N PRO A 269 0.38 17.05 25.83
CA PRO A 269 0.74 17.33 27.23
C PRO A 269 2.10 18.06 27.30
N THR A 270 2.12 19.19 28.06
CA THR A 270 3.34 19.97 28.24
C THR A 270 3.42 20.40 29.71
N PRO A 271 4.02 19.57 30.60
CA PRO A 271 4.14 19.87 32.01
C PRO A 271 5.09 21.06 32.24
N SER A 272 4.75 21.92 33.23
CA SER A 272 5.63 23.03 33.62
C SER A 272 6.88 22.54 34.38
N PRO A 273 8.02 23.25 34.26
CA PRO A 273 9.26 22.87 34.95
C PRO A 273 9.12 22.75 36.47
N ASP A 274 8.21 23.51 37.08
CA ASP A 274 7.92 23.46 38.54
C ASP A 274 6.99 22.29 38.95
N GLY A 275 6.53 21.47 37.94
CA GLY A 275 5.65 20.33 38.16
C GLY A 275 4.22 20.63 38.60
N LYS A 276 3.81 21.91 38.62
CA LYS A 276 2.50 22.31 39.18
C LYS A 276 1.40 22.40 38.13
N ARG A 277 1.75 22.57 36.87
CA ARG A 277 0.79 22.80 35.78
C ARG A 277 1.10 21.95 34.57
N ILE A 278 0.08 21.72 33.77
CA ILE A 278 0.20 21.12 32.45
C ILE A 278 -0.50 21.99 31.41
N ALA A 279 0.20 22.37 30.36
CA ALA A 279 -0.40 22.98 29.19
C ALA A 279 -0.82 21.91 28.19
N PHE A 280 -1.90 22.16 27.44
CA PHE A 280 -2.44 21.23 26.47
C PHE A 280 -3.31 21.97 25.45
N VAL A 281 -3.58 21.29 24.33
CA VAL A 281 -4.46 21.77 23.26
C VAL A 281 -5.82 21.10 23.38
N ARG A 282 -6.89 21.88 23.15
CA ARG A 282 -8.30 21.44 23.15
C ARG A 282 -9.04 22.09 22.00
N ARG A 283 -9.94 21.37 21.36
CA ARG A 283 -10.83 21.90 20.33
C ARG A 283 -12.05 22.58 20.95
N GLU A 284 -12.36 23.79 20.47
CA GLU A 284 -13.61 24.46 20.72
C GLU A 284 -14.22 24.90 19.38
N ALA A 285 -15.37 24.36 19.03
CA ALA A 285 -16.02 24.56 17.74
C ALA A 285 -15.02 24.25 16.57
N THR A 286 -14.67 25.24 15.78
CA THR A 286 -13.78 25.10 14.61
C THR A 286 -12.32 25.46 14.91
N ARG A 287 -11.97 25.75 16.15
CA ARG A 287 -10.64 26.24 16.53
C ARG A 287 -10.00 25.45 17.64
N SER A 288 -8.71 25.20 17.52
CA SER A 288 -7.90 24.69 18.62
C SER A 288 -7.51 25.82 19.57
N LYS A 289 -7.45 25.53 20.85
CA LYS A 289 -7.21 26.48 21.92
C LYS A 289 -6.10 25.97 22.84
N LEU A 290 -5.32 26.88 23.38
CA LEU A 290 -4.30 26.56 24.38
C LEU A 290 -4.85 26.72 25.79
N TYR A 291 -4.75 25.64 26.56
CA TYR A 291 -5.17 25.58 27.96
C TYR A 291 -4.01 25.32 28.89
N VAL A 292 -4.16 25.77 30.13
CA VAL A 292 -3.30 25.39 31.27
C VAL A 292 -4.18 24.86 32.38
N LYS A 293 -3.83 23.67 32.90
CA LYS A 293 -4.45 23.07 34.10
C LYS A 293 -3.48 23.14 35.28
N ASP A 294 -3.97 23.61 36.43
CA ASP A 294 -3.28 23.46 37.71
C ASP A 294 -3.50 22.04 38.22
N LEU A 295 -2.43 21.29 38.47
CA LEU A 295 -2.50 19.86 38.83
C LEU A 295 -2.93 19.63 40.28
N GLU A 296 -2.83 20.61 41.16
CA GLU A 296 -3.26 20.51 42.56
C GLU A 296 -4.75 20.83 42.69
N SER A 297 -5.18 21.96 42.15
CA SER A 297 -6.59 22.42 42.26
C SER A 297 -7.49 21.80 41.23
N GLY A 298 -6.95 21.34 40.10
CA GLY A 298 -7.69 20.87 38.94
C GLY A 298 -8.30 22.00 38.07
N GLU A 299 -8.06 23.28 38.40
CA GLU A 299 -8.57 24.43 37.65
C GLU A 299 -7.96 24.43 36.23
N GLU A 300 -8.83 24.52 35.20
CA GLU A 300 -8.41 24.67 33.79
C GLU A 300 -8.69 26.12 33.33
N ARG A 301 -7.70 26.71 32.69
CA ARG A 301 -7.77 28.07 32.16
C ARG A 301 -7.36 28.09 30.69
N LYS A 302 -8.21 28.61 29.82
CA LYS A 302 -7.86 28.97 28.47
C LYS A 302 -6.97 30.19 28.45
N ILE A 303 -5.81 30.09 27.80
CA ILE A 303 -4.81 31.16 27.75
C ILE A 303 -4.61 31.74 26.35
N PHE A 304 -4.94 30.99 25.29
CA PHE A 304 -4.86 31.47 23.91
C PHE A 304 -6.00 30.89 23.05
N ASP A 305 -6.60 31.70 22.18
CA ASP A 305 -7.83 31.41 21.48
C ASP A 305 -7.67 31.05 20.01
N ASP A 306 -6.51 31.25 19.40
CA ASP A 306 -6.33 31.27 17.96
C ASP A 306 -5.14 30.37 17.52
N LEU A 307 -5.12 29.13 17.98
CA LEU A 307 -4.22 28.12 17.43
C LEU A 307 -4.70 27.67 16.06
N ASP A 308 -3.77 27.21 15.22
CA ASP A 308 -4.11 26.45 14.03
C ASP A 308 -4.85 25.18 14.43
N GLN A 309 -5.62 24.63 13.49
CA GLN A 309 -6.39 23.42 13.72
C GLN A 309 -5.46 22.24 14.05
N ASP A 310 -5.74 21.55 15.15
CA ASP A 310 -5.13 20.25 15.46
C ASP A 310 -5.67 19.15 14.52
N VAL A 311 -5.05 17.98 14.54
CA VAL A 311 -5.40 16.88 13.63
C VAL A 311 -6.04 15.70 14.36
N GLN A 312 -6.93 15.96 15.32
CA GLN A 312 -7.63 14.92 16.09
C GLN A 312 -8.47 13.98 15.21
N GLU A 313 -9.02 14.50 14.08
CA GLU A 313 -9.88 13.77 13.18
C GLU A 313 -9.12 12.90 12.19
N THR A 314 -7.79 12.95 12.19
CA THR A 314 -6.95 12.28 11.20
C THR A 314 -5.97 11.31 11.85
N TRP A 315 -5.27 10.57 11.03
CA TRP A 315 -4.24 9.65 11.47
C TRP A 315 -2.95 10.43 11.86
N ALA A 316 -2.73 10.61 13.15
CA ALA A 316 -1.72 11.51 13.70
C ALA A 316 -0.45 10.77 14.20
N VAL A 317 0.27 10.08 13.29
CA VAL A 317 1.47 9.29 13.64
C VAL A 317 2.55 10.10 14.34
N THR A 318 2.77 11.35 13.90
CA THR A 318 3.82 12.23 14.42
C THR A 318 3.34 13.22 15.46
N GLY A 319 2.10 13.07 15.94
CA GLY A 319 1.46 13.91 16.95
C GLY A 319 0.27 14.69 16.43
N VAL A 320 -0.59 15.09 17.35
CA VAL A 320 -1.87 15.77 17.05
C VAL A 320 -1.69 17.27 16.91
N TYR A 321 -0.66 17.84 17.54
CA TYR A 321 -0.27 19.24 17.44
C TYR A 321 1.26 19.37 17.61
N PRO A 322 1.94 20.40 17.06
CA PRO A 322 3.37 20.61 17.24
C PRO A 322 3.79 20.76 18.70
N ASN A 323 5.05 20.43 18.98
CA ASN A 323 5.65 20.62 20.30
C ASN A 323 5.64 22.08 20.72
N MET A 324 5.36 22.30 21.99
CA MET A 324 5.49 23.58 22.67
C MET A 324 6.38 23.44 23.92
N ALA A 325 6.84 24.56 24.51
CA ALA A 325 7.71 24.53 25.66
C ALA A 325 7.40 25.65 26.67
N TRP A 326 7.57 25.38 27.95
CA TRP A 326 7.59 26.38 29.00
C TRP A 326 8.93 27.07 29.03
N LEU A 327 8.95 28.35 29.43
CA LEU A 327 10.16 28.97 29.93
C LEU A 327 10.58 28.33 31.27
N PRO A 328 11.89 28.26 31.59
CA PRO A 328 12.36 27.57 32.80
C PRO A 328 11.79 28.07 34.12
N ASP A 329 11.35 29.35 34.19
CA ASP A 329 10.70 29.96 35.36
C ASP A 329 9.21 29.55 35.49
N SER A 330 8.67 28.72 34.61
CA SER A 330 7.27 28.28 34.58
C SER A 330 6.24 29.44 34.45
N ARG A 331 6.65 30.62 33.97
CA ARG A 331 5.74 31.78 33.86
C ARG A 331 5.15 31.98 32.50
N ALA A 332 5.76 31.47 31.44
CA ALA A 332 5.29 31.64 30.08
C ALA A 332 5.56 30.39 29.24
N LEU A 333 4.77 30.26 28.17
CA LEU A 333 4.94 29.26 27.14
C LEU A 333 5.40 29.88 25.83
N VAL A 334 6.12 29.08 25.04
CA VAL A 334 6.45 29.32 23.64
C VAL A 334 5.79 28.23 22.79
N PHE A 335 5.10 28.62 21.71
CA PHE A 335 4.32 27.73 20.89
C PHE A 335 4.20 28.25 19.45
N TRP A 336 3.88 27.38 18.53
CA TRP A 336 3.58 27.75 17.16
C TRP A 336 2.07 28.04 16.99
N ALA A 337 1.75 29.12 16.28
CA ALA A 337 0.39 29.41 15.83
C ALA A 337 0.42 30.44 14.70
N ASN A 338 -0.48 30.33 13.73
CA ASN A 338 -0.66 31.23 12.58
C ASN A 338 0.66 31.50 11.82
N GLY A 339 1.43 30.42 11.61
CA GLY A 339 2.72 30.48 10.93
C GLY A 339 3.86 31.11 11.75
N LYS A 340 3.62 31.51 12.99
CA LYS A 340 4.57 32.26 13.82
C LYS A 340 4.94 31.49 15.08
N ILE A 341 6.09 31.82 15.64
CA ILE A 341 6.46 31.43 16.98
C ILE A 341 5.94 32.48 17.94
N ASN A 342 5.14 32.06 18.90
CA ASN A 342 4.47 32.92 19.86
C ASN A 342 4.94 32.65 21.28
N ARG A 343 4.87 33.65 22.14
CA ARG A 343 5.04 33.56 23.59
C ARG A 343 3.79 34.11 24.30
N ILE A 344 3.37 33.44 25.37
CA ILE A 344 2.28 33.90 26.22
C ILE A 344 2.55 33.58 27.69
N ASN A 345 2.13 34.45 28.62
CA ASN A 345 2.20 34.14 30.05
C ASN A 345 1.17 33.06 30.42
N ALA A 346 1.46 32.27 31.45
CA ALA A 346 0.58 31.23 31.95
C ALA A 346 -0.79 31.70 32.43
N ASP A 347 -0.96 32.98 32.67
CA ASP A 347 -2.23 33.64 33.05
C ASP A 347 -3.03 34.13 31.81
N GLY A 348 -2.50 33.94 30.61
CA GLY A 348 -3.13 34.38 29.34
C GLY A 348 -2.78 35.83 28.94
N THR A 349 -1.91 36.50 29.67
CA THR A 349 -1.48 37.87 29.36
C THR A 349 -0.18 37.89 28.56
N GLY A 350 0.15 39.02 27.95
CA GLY A 350 1.45 39.29 27.35
C GLY A 350 1.76 38.43 26.10
N ALA A 351 0.75 38.10 25.33
CA ALA A 351 0.96 37.42 24.04
C ALA A 351 1.82 38.26 23.09
N ALA A 352 2.86 37.69 22.54
CA ALA A 352 3.79 38.35 21.62
C ALA A 352 4.42 37.36 20.65
N VAL A 353 4.65 37.79 19.41
CA VAL A 353 5.39 37.02 18.39
C VAL A 353 6.90 37.13 18.68
N ILE A 354 7.59 35.98 18.59
CA ILE A 354 9.06 35.91 18.56
C ILE A 354 9.46 35.94 17.08
N PRO A 355 10.02 37.07 16.60
CA PRO A 355 10.29 37.22 15.16
C PRO A 355 11.51 36.40 14.73
N PHE A 356 11.43 35.79 13.55
CA PHE A 356 12.57 35.17 12.89
C PHE A 356 12.55 35.45 11.38
N ALA A 357 13.69 35.33 10.73
CA ALA A 357 13.82 35.36 9.28
C ALA A 357 14.89 34.35 8.86
N VAL A 358 14.52 33.44 8.00
CA VAL A 358 15.41 32.46 7.38
C VAL A 358 15.66 32.87 5.93
N ASP A 359 16.94 32.86 5.52
CA ASP A 359 17.37 32.95 4.12
C ASP A 359 18.34 31.80 3.85
N ASP A 360 17.79 30.71 3.32
CA ASP A 360 18.49 29.44 3.16
C ASP A 360 18.03 28.71 1.90
N THR A 361 18.40 27.43 1.71
CA THR A 361 17.96 26.57 0.62
C THR A 361 17.54 25.21 1.14
N ARG A 362 16.61 24.55 0.41
CA ARG A 362 16.21 23.19 0.64
C ARG A 362 16.47 22.33 -0.60
N GLY A 363 17.08 21.15 -0.42
CA GLY A 363 17.25 20.16 -1.48
C GLY A 363 15.91 19.54 -1.89
N VAL A 364 15.66 19.40 -3.20
CA VAL A 364 14.49 18.72 -3.77
C VAL A 364 14.98 17.86 -4.92
N ILE A 365 14.58 16.61 -4.97
CA ILE A 365 14.88 15.68 -6.06
C ILE A 365 13.98 15.99 -7.26
N ASP A 366 14.55 15.99 -8.48
CA ASP A 366 13.77 16.17 -9.69
C ASP A 366 12.87 14.96 -9.93
N ALA A 367 11.57 15.21 -10.08
CA ALA A 367 10.58 14.18 -10.35
C ALA A 367 10.72 13.59 -11.75
N PRO A 368 10.43 12.29 -11.95
CA PRO A 368 10.35 11.74 -13.31
C PRO A 368 9.14 12.30 -14.06
N HIS A 369 9.36 12.71 -15.31
CA HIS A 369 8.35 13.25 -16.20
C HIS A 369 8.37 12.53 -17.56
N PRO A 370 7.87 11.27 -17.62
CA PRO A 370 7.85 10.53 -18.88
C PRO A 370 6.87 11.14 -19.88
N GLU A 371 7.23 11.10 -21.17
CA GLU A 371 6.28 11.40 -22.23
C GLU A 371 5.39 10.20 -22.50
N ILE A 372 4.08 10.38 -22.44
CA ILE A 372 3.08 9.32 -22.62
C ILE A 372 2.22 9.65 -23.82
N ALA A 373 2.12 8.71 -24.78
CA ALA A 373 1.22 8.84 -25.91
C ALA A 373 -0.24 8.71 -25.47
N VAL A 374 -0.96 9.82 -25.46
CA VAL A 374 -2.34 9.89 -24.94
C VAL A 374 -3.34 9.17 -25.86
N ALA A 375 -3.19 9.27 -27.18
CA ALA A 375 -4.10 8.69 -28.15
C ALA A 375 -3.31 8.17 -29.38
N PRO A 376 -2.57 7.07 -29.23
CA PRO A 376 -1.82 6.48 -30.32
C PRO A 376 -2.77 5.88 -31.37
N ASP A 377 -2.32 5.82 -32.63
CA ASP A 377 -3.09 5.19 -33.72
C ASP A 377 -3.17 3.67 -33.60
N ARG A 378 -2.14 3.09 -32.99
CA ARG A 378 -2.01 1.66 -32.69
C ARG A 378 -1.41 1.48 -31.33
N PHE A 379 -1.68 0.35 -30.71
CA PHE A 379 -1.07 -0.04 -29.43
C PHE A 379 -0.78 -1.54 -29.39
N THR A 380 0.19 -1.91 -28.58
CA THR A 380 0.52 -3.30 -28.28
C THR A 380 -0.21 -3.70 -26.99
N THR A 381 -0.92 -4.83 -26.98
CA THR A 381 -1.59 -5.30 -25.76
C THR A 381 -0.55 -5.70 -24.71
N ALA A 382 -0.70 -5.19 -23.52
CA ALA A 382 0.16 -5.48 -22.36
C ALA A 382 -0.52 -6.39 -21.32
N MET A 383 -1.86 -6.53 -21.40
CA MET A 383 -2.64 -7.26 -20.39
C MET A 383 -3.44 -8.45 -20.97
N PRO A 384 -2.82 -9.43 -21.63
CA PRO A 384 -3.46 -10.71 -21.88
C PRO A 384 -3.67 -11.45 -20.54
N ARG A 385 -4.89 -12.01 -20.36
CA ARG A 385 -5.30 -12.61 -19.09
C ARG A 385 -5.57 -14.11 -19.23
N PHE A 386 -5.58 -14.81 -18.09
CA PHE A 386 -5.96 -16.24 -17.97
C PHE A 386 -5.15 -17.16 -18.87
N ALA A 387 -3.87 -16.86 -19.09
CA ALA A 387 -3.01 -17.70 -19.92
C ALA A 387 -2.94 -19.12 -19.36
N SER A 388 -3.34 -20.12 -20.16
CA SER A 388 -3.37 -21.53 -19.77
C SER A 388 -2.75 -22.37 -20.88
N VAL A 389 -1.70 -23.14 -20.53
CA VAL A 389 -0.95 -23.98 -21.49
C VAL A 389 -1.68 -25.32 -21.68
N SER A 390 -1.72 -25.78 -22.91
CA SER A 390 -2.32 -27.11 -23.28
C SER A 390 -1.62 -28.25 -22.55
N PRO A 391 -2.30 -29.37 -22.29
CA PRO A 391 -1.74 -30.54 -21.63
C PRO A 391 -0.47 -31.09 -22.25
N ASP A 392 -0.31 -30.95 -23.57
CA ASP A 392 0.88 -31.38 -24.31
C ASP A 392 2.01 -30.33 -24.36
N GLY A 393 1.78 -29.15 -23.74
CA GLY A 393 2.75 -28.05 -23.66
C GLY A 393 2.99 -27.28 -24.95
N ARG A 394 2.16 -27.47 -25.99
CA ARG A 394 2.40 -26.91 -27.33
C ARG A 394 1.64 -25.62 -27.62
N GLN A 395 0.47 -25.44 -27.02
CA GLN A 395 -0.40 -24.31 -27.23
C GLN A 395 -0.63 -23.56 -25.91
N VAL A 396 -0.90 -22.27 -25.98
CA VAL A 396 -1.44 -21.48 -24.89
C VAL A 396 -2.75 -20.85 -25.35
N VAL A 397 -3.80 -20.97 -24.52
CA VAL A 397 -5.03 -20.21 -24.65
C VAL A 397 -4.96 -19.05 -23.68
N PHE A 398 -5.41 -17.86 -24.09
CA PHE A 398 -5.45 -16.67 -23.26
C PHE A 398 -6.60 -15.75 -23.71
N GLU A 399 -7.04 -14.89 -22.81
CA GLU A 399 -7.96 -13.81 -23.11
C GLU A 399 -7.17 -12.56 -23.46
N SER A 400 -7.61 -11.83 -24.49
CA SER A 400 -7.21 -10.47 -24.77
C SER A 400 -8.34 -9.77 -25.51
N LEU A 401 -8.63 -8.53 -25.07
CA LEU A 401 -9.72 -7.71 -25.63
C LEU A 401 -11.09 -8.43 -25.60
N GLY A 402 -11.37 -9.12 -24.50
CA GLY A 402 -12.65 -9.81 -24.29
C GLY A 402 -12.81 -11.08 -25.11
N LYS A 403 -11.77 -11.62 -25.74
CA LYS A 403 -11.85 -12.78 -26.61
C LYS A 403 -10.75 -13.80 -26.32
N LEU A 404 -11.06 -15.09 -26.57
CA LEU A 404 -10.08 -16.16 -26.43
C LEU A 404 -9.23 -16.33 -27.69
N TRP A 405 -7.94 -16.38 -27.46
CA TRP A 405 -6.91 -16.56 -28.48
C TRP A 405 -6.11 -17.83 -28.19
N LEU A 406 -5.67 -18.49 -29.25
CA LEU A 406 -4.82 -19.65 -29.18
C LEU A 406 -3.52 -19.39 -29.94
N LYS A 407 -2.38 -19.68 -29.30
CA LYS A 407 -1.05 -19.44 -29.86
C LYS A 407 -0.11 -20.61 -29.59
N PRO A 408 0.80 -20.97 -30.49
CA PRO A 408 1.85 -21.92 -30.18
C PRO A 408 2.81 -21.36 -29.12
N VAL A 409 3.17 -22.17 -28.10
CA VAL A 409 4.09 -21.75 -27.02
C VAL A 409 5.48 -21.40 -27.59
N ASN A 410 5.91 -22.04 -28.66
CA ASN A 410 7.22 -21.76 -29.27
C ASN A 410 7.24 -20.58 -30.25
N GLY A 411 6.20 -19.71 -30.20
CA GLY A 411 6.08 -18.55 -31.09
C GLY A 411 5.14 -18.77 -32.28
N GLY A 412 4.83 -17.71 -33.01
CA GLY A 412 3.83 -17.71 -34.10
C GLY A 412 2.71 -16.70 -33.78
N GLU A 413 1.80 -16.51 -34.73
CA GLU A 413 0.69 -15.56 -34.59
C GLU A 413 -0.47 -16.19 -33.80
N PRO A 414 -1.12 -15.42 -32.91
CA PRO A 414 -2.34 -15.85 -32.23
C PRO A 414 -3.51 -15.92 -33.21
N ARG A 415 -4.41 -16.90 -33.00
CA ARG A 415 -5.68 -17.00 -33.74
C ARG A 415 -6.85 -17.04 -32.79
N ARG A 416 -7.99 -16.52 -33.22
CA ARG A 416 -9.24 -16.60 -32.44
C ARG A 416 -9.63 -18.09 -32.24
N LEU A 417 -9.99 -18.44 -31.00
CA LEU A 417 -10.44 -19.78 -30.64
C LEU A 417 -11.91 -20.01 -31.04
N THR A 418 -12.76 -19.06 -30.73
CA THR A 418 -14.21 -19.14 -30.95
C THR A 418 -14.62 -18.39 -32.19
N ARG A 419 -15.85 -18.69 -32.67
CA ARG A 419 -16.51 -17.95 -33.74
C ARG A 419 -17.62 -17.10 -33.16
N GLY A 420 -17.80 -15.90 -33.69
CA GLY A 420 -18.78 -14.93 -33.24
C GLY A 420 -18.13 -13.76 -32.51
N ASP A 421 -18.81 -12.61 -32.51
CA ASP A 421 -18.29 -11.36 -31.93
C ASP A 421 -19.11 -10.85 -30.74
N GLU A 422 -20.20 -11.56 -30.38
CA GLU A 422 -21.02 -11.20 -29.24
C GLU A 422 -20.38 -11.63 -27.94
N GLY A 423 -20.44 -10.73 -26.92
CA GLY A 423 -20.01 -10.99 -25.57
C GLY A 423 -18.50 -11.11 -25.36
N PHE A 424 -18.12 -11.30 -24.10
CA PHE A 424 -16.75 -11.52 -23.66
C PHE A 424 -16.54 -12.97 -23.26
N GLU A 425 -15.30 -13.44 -23.32
CA GLU A 425 -14.89 -14.81 -23.10
C GLU A 425 -13.76 -14.82 -22.06
N LEU A 426 -13.97 -15.50 -20.93
CA LEU A 426 -13.12 -15.38 -19.74
C LEU A 426 -12.77 -16.75 -19.16
N PHE A 427 -11.69 -16.85 -18.40
CA PHE A 427 -11.30 -18.01 -17.60
C PHE A 427 -11.19 -19.33 -18.41
N PRO A 428 -10.44 -19.38 -19.51
CA PRO A 428 -10.29 -20.62 -20.26
C PRO A 428 -9.47 -21.66 -19.48
N SER A 429 -9.91 -22.92 -19.51
CA SER A 429 -9.20 -24.04 -18.92
C SER A 429 -9.32 -25.28 -19.81
N TRP A 430 -8.21 -26.03 -19.96
CA TRP A 430 -8.14 -27.22 -20.79
C TRP A 430 -8.72 -28.46 -20.10
N SER A 431 -9.38 -29.33 -20.86
CA SER A 431 -9.58 -30.73 -20.45
C SER A 431 -8.24 -31.47 -20.43
N ARG A 432 -8.08 -32.46 -19.57
CA ARG A 432 -6.79 -33.18 -19.43
C ARG A 432 -6.36 -33.94 -20.67
N ASP A 433 -7.32 -34.36 -21.49
CA ASP A 433 -7.05 -35.02 -22.78
C ASP A 433 -6.67 -34.01 -23.89
N GLY A 434 -6.73 -32.69 -23.58
CA GLY A 434 -6.40 -31.59 -24.50
C GLY A 434 -7.39 -31.42 -25.67
N ARG A 435 -8.58 -32.01 -25.60
CA ARG A 435 -9.56 -31.96 -26.71
C ARG A 435 -10.56 -30.82 -26.57
N GLN A 436 -10.81 -30.33 -25.38
CA GLN A 436 -11.79 -29.29 -25.08
C GLN A 436 -11.19 -28.18 -24.24
N ILE A 437 -11.79 -26.99 -24.34
CA ILE A 437 -11.58 -25.85 -23.48
C ILE A 437 -12.92 -25.48 -22.88
N VAL A 438 -12.98 -25.33 -21.53
CA VAL A 438 -14.10 -24.76 -20.82
C VAL A 438 -13.78 -23.29 -20.52
N PHE A 439 -14.77 -22.42 -20.56
CA PHE A 439 -14.63 -20.99 -20.32
C PHE A 439 -15.97 -20.37 -19.93
N VAL A 440 -15.96 -19.10 -19.51
CA VAL A 440 -17.16 -18.30 -19.26
C VAL A 440 -17.40 -17.39 -20.45
N GLY A 441 -18.59 -17.49 -21.06
CA GLY A 441 -19.08 -16.51 -22.03
C GLY A 441 -19.95 -15.50 -21.28
N TRP A 442 -19.79 -14.21 -21.52
CA TRP A 442 -20.47 -13.12 -20.82
C TRP A 442 -21.07 -12.11 -21.78
N THR A 443 -22.29 -11.69 -21.52
CA THR A 443 -22.84 -10.41 -21.97
C THR A 443 -23.54 -9.71 -20.81
N ASP A 444 -23.56 -8.39 -20.81
CA ASP A 444 -24.25 -7.66 -19.73
C ASP A 444 -25.77 -7.87 -19.76
N ASP A 445 -26.35 -8.21 -20.90
CA ASP A 445 -27.79 -8.44 -21.05
C ASP A 445 -28.19 -9.86 -20.60
N ASP A 446 -27.38 -10.88 -20.93
CA ASP A 446 -27.70 -12.30 -20.66
C ASP A 446 -26.86 -12.90 -19.51
N LEU A 447 -25.94 -12.15 -18.93
CA LEU A 447 -24.99 -12.57 -17.92
C LEU A 447 -24.06 -13.70 -18.38
N GLY A 448 -23.38 -14.37 -17.45
CA GLY A 448 -22.39 -15.42 -17.73
C GLY A 448 -23.00 -16.81 -17.90
N ARG A 449 -22.35 -17.63 -18.74
CA ARG A 449 -22.61 -19.07 -18.86
C ARG A 449 -21.30 -19.83 -18.92
N ILE A 450 -21.26 -21.00 -18.30
CA ILE A 450 -20.16 -21.95 -18.51
C ILE A 450 -20.36 -22.55 -19.91
N ARG A 451 -19.31 -22.48 -20.73
CA ARG A 451 -19.28 -22.93 -22.12
C ARG A 451 -18.11 -23.85 -22.37
N THR A 452 -18.29 -24.78 -23.35
CA THR A 452 -17.18 -25.59 -23.86
C THR A 452 -17.01 -25.38 -25.35
N VAL A 453 -15.78 -25.52 -25.83
CA VAL A 453 -15.44 -25.49 -27.24
C VAL A 453 -14.34 -26.52 -27.52
N ALA A 454 -14.31 -27.08 -28.74
CA ALA A 454 -13.22 -27.95 -29.14
C ALA A 454 -11.87 -27.20 -29.13
N ALA A 455 -10.78 -27.86 -28.74
CA ALA A 455 -9.45 -27.23 -28.62
C ALA A 455 -8.92 -26.65 -29.93
N ASN A 456 -9.36 -27.13 -31.08
CA ASN A 456 -9.04 -26.59 -32.40
C ASN A 456 -9.95 -25.40 -32.80
N GLY A 457 -10.88 -25.01 -31.93
CA GLY A 457 -11.82 -23.89 -32.12
C GLY A 457 -13.15 -24.33 -32.73
N GLY A 458 -14.06 -23.36 -32.79
CA GLY A 458 -15.39 -23.61 -33.38
C GLY A 458 -16.50 -22.81 -32.68
N THR A 459 -17.73 -23.35 -32.77
CA THR A 459 -18.91 -22.77 -32.10
C THR A 459 -18.99 -23.30 -30.67
N PRO A 460 -19.00 -22.44 -29.64
CA PRO A 460 -19.16 -22.84 -28.25
C PRO A 460 -20.53 -23.48 -27.99
N ARG A 461 -20.58 -24.36 -26.99
CA ARG A 461 -21.79 -24.98 -26.47
C ARG A 461 -21.98 -24.56 -24.99
N ASP A 462 -23.21 -24.16 -24.65
CA ASP A 462 -23.58 -23.86 -23.25
C ASP A 462 -23.62 -25.16 -22.43
N VAL A 463 -23.05 -25.11 -21.21
CA VAL A 463 -23.10 -26.20 -20.25
C VAL A 463 -24.10 -25.86 -19.15
N THR A 464 -24.11 -24.62 -18.65
CA THR A 464 -25.11 -24.15 -17.68
C THR A 464 -26.33 -23.58 -18.38
N ALA A 465 -27.53 -24.02 -17.96
CA ALA A 465 -28.78 -23.48 -18.47
C ALA A 465 -29.13 -22.12 -17.86
N GLN A 466 -28.83 -21.94 -16.59
CA GLN A 466 -29.08 -20.69 -15.88
C GLN A 466 -27.91 -19.72 -16.05
N PRO A 467 -28.18 -18.44 -16.30
CA PRO A 467 -27.14 -17.43 -16.29
C PRO A 467 -26.70 -17.08 -14.87
N GLY A 468 -25.49 -16.48 -14.75
CA GLY A 468 -24.97 -16.01 -13.49
C GLY A 468 -23.57 -15.40 -13.63
N HIS A 469 -23.02 -14.86 -12.55
CA HIS A 469 -21.63 -14.46 -12.51
C HIS A 469 -20.78 -15.66 -12.14
N TYR A 470 -20.27 -16.34 -13.15
CA TYR A 470 -19.46 -17.53 -13.04
C TYR A 470 -17.98 -17.21 -13.28
N ALA A 471 -17.10 -17.92 -12.58
CA ALA A 471 -15.66 -17.76 -12.70
C ALA A 471 -14.93 -19.11 -12.59
N ARG A 472 -13.72 -19.19 -13.09
CA ARG A 472 -12.72 -20.24 -12.88
C ARG A 472 -13.25 -21.67 -13.10
N PRO A 473 -13.84 -21.98 -14.28
CA PRO A 473 -14.29 -23.32 -14.55
C PRO A 473 -13.12 -24.27 -14.84
N HIS A 474 -13.17 -25.48 -14.26
CA HIS A 474 -12.17 -26.54 -14.48
C HIS A 474 -12.82 -27.90 -14.69
N PHE A 475 -12.32 -28.65 -15.68
CA PHE A 475 -12.70 -30.05 -15.86
C PHE A 475 -12.11 -30.93 -14.76
N SER A 476 -12.86 -31.97 -14.35
CA SER A 476 -12.30 -33.13 -13.63
C SER A 476 -11.26 -33.87 -14.49
N PRO A 477 -10.35 -34.65 -13.86
CA PRO A 477 -9.36 -35.44 -14.59
C PRO A 477 -9.92 -36.35 -15.67
N ASP A 478 -11.09 -36.98 -15.45
CA ASP A 478 -11.81 -37.81 -16.41
C ASP A 478 -12.56 -37.00 -17.50
N GLY A 479 -12.73 -35.69 -17.31
CA GLY A 479 -13.44 -34.79 -18.21
C GLY A 479 -14.97 -34.85 -18.11
N GLU A 480 -15.54 -35.58 -17.15
CA GLU A 480 -16.98 -35.81 -17.04
C GLU A 480 -17.67 -34.71 -16.20
N THR A 481 -16.94 -34.05 -15.27
CA THR A 481 -17.45 -33.00 -14.39
C THR A 481 -16.70 -31.69 -14.63
N ILE A 482 -17.44 -30.58 -14.56
CA ILE A 482 -16.86 -29.23 -14.47
C ILE A 482 -17.19 -28.64 -13.10
N VAL A 483 -16.15 -28.18 -12.38
CA VAL A 483 -16.30 -27.35 -11.19
C VAL A 483 -16.08 -25.89 -11.56
N PHE A 484 -16.77 -24.99 -10.90
CA PHE A 484 -16.68 -23.55 -11.14
C PHE A 484 -17.13 -22.76 -9.92
N GLU A 485 -16.84 -21.51 -9.91
CA GLU A 485 -17.27 -20.57 -8.88
C GLU A 485 -18.46 -19.74 -9.34
N ARG A 486 -19.41 -19.51 -8.45
CA ARG A 486 -20.40 -18.44 -8.55
C ARG A 486 -19.97 -17.36 -7.58
N VAL A 487 -19.58 -16.22 -8.11
CA VAL A 487 -19.06 -15.11 -7.33
C VAL A 487 -20.17 -14.25 -6.75
N SER A 488 -19.85 -13.47 -5.73
CA SER A 488 -20.84 -12.74 -4.94
C SER A 488 -21.14 -11.34 -5.47
N ASP A 489 -20.25 -10.76 -6.24
CA ASP A 489 -20.37 -9.37 -6.66
C ASP A 489 -20.95 -9.21 -8.06
N GLY A 490 -22.07 -8.49 -8.13
CA GLY A 490 -22.72 -8.10 -9.37
C GLY A 490 -22.90 -6.58 -9.49
N GLY A 491 -22.29 -5.83 -8.57
CA GLY A 491 -22.52 -4.39 -8.38
C GLY A 491 -22.27 -3.50 -9.60
N LEU A 492 -21.46 -3.94 -10.56
CA LEU A 492 -21.17 -3.17 -11.77
C LEU A 492 -22.31 -3.16 -12.81
N THR A 493 -23.18 -4.15 -12.81
CA THR A 493 -24.29 -4.29 -13.75
C THR A 493 -25.63 -4.41 -13.02
N ASN A 494 -25.69 -5.23 -11.98
CA ASN A 494 -26.88 -5.47 -11.16
C ASN A 494 -26.50 -5.97 -9.78
N PRO A 495 -26.79 -5.21 -8.70
CA PRO A 495 -26.36 -5.58 -7.34
C PRO A 495 -27.10 -6.80 -6.76
N ASN A 496 -28.19 -7.27 -7.37
CA ASN A 496 -29.06 -8.30 -6.79
C ASN A 496 -28.99 -9.67 -7.49
N TRP A 497 -28.13 -9.86 -8.47
CA TRP A 497 -28.11 -11.09 -9.28
C TRP A 497 -27.13 -12.18 -8.81
N ALA A 498 -26.22 -11.85 -7.89
CA ALA A 498 -25.30 -12.78 -7.28
C ALA A 498 -25.96 -13.59 -6.17
N ALA A 499 -26.81 -14.54 -6.56
CA ALA A 499 -27.53 -15.39 -5.60
C ALA A 499 -26.69 -16.62 -5.22
N ASP A 500 -26.57 -16.88 -3.91
CA ASP A 500 -25.97 -18.09 -3.32
C ASP A 500 -24.53 -18.36 -3.82
N PRO A 501 -23.57 -17.46 -3.51
CA PRO A 501 -22.18 -17.60 -3.94
C PRO A 501 -21.51 -18.85 -3.37
N GLY A 502 -20.49 -19.35 -4.08
CA GLY A 502 -19.71 -20.52 -3.67
C GLY A 502 -19.23 -21.36 -4.84
N VAL A 503 -18.73 -22.54 -4.53
CA VAL A 503 -18.23 -23.51 -5.53
C VAL A 503 -19.33 -24.47 -5.93
N TYR A 504 -19.46 -24.70 -7.23
CA TYR A 504 -20.47 -25.55 -7.84
C TYR A 504 -19.86 -26.56 -8.80
N ARG A 505 -20.62 -27.61 -9.14
CA ARG A 505 -20.29 -28.58 -10.17
C ARG A 505 -21.48 -28.81 -11.10
N VAL A 506 -21.15 -29.22 -12.32
CA VAL A 506 -22.11 -29.63 -13.35
C VAL A 506 -21.49 -30.75 -14.21
N ALA A 507 -22.28 -31.64 -14.76
CA ALA A 507 -21.76 -32.59 -15.74
C ALA A 507 -21.23 -31.85 -16.99
N ALA A 508 -20.12 -32.29 -17.58
CA ALA A 508 -19.55 -31.61 -18.76
C ALA A 508 -20.49 -31.63 -19.96
N THR A 509 -21.47 -32.54 -19.97
CA THR A 509 -22.56 -32.58 -20.95
C THR A 509 -23.72 -31.61 -20.67
N GLY A 510 -23.70 -30.92 -19.54
CA GLY A 510 -24.78 -30.09 -19.03
C GLY A 510 -25.70 -30.85 -18.09
N GLY A 511 -26.68 -30.15 -17.50
CA GLY A 511 -27.65 -30.70 -16.56
C GLY A 511 -27.73 -29.86 -15.27
N ASP A 512 -28.06 -30.51 -14.17
CA ASP A 512 -28.27 -29.85 -12.89
C ASP A 512 -26.96 -29.31 -12.32
N VAL A 513 -27.00 -28.04 -11.88
CA VAL A 513 -25.91 -27.37 -11.19
C VAL A 513 -26.05 -27.65 -9.67
N VAL A 514 -25.04 -28.29 -9.10
CA VAL A 514 -25.03 -28.71 -7.69
C VAL A 514 -23.94 -27.96 -6.94
N ARG A 515 -24.29 -27.35 -5.79
CA ARG A 515 -23.30 -26.67 -4.93
C ARG A 515 -22.42 -27.70 -4.22
N VAL A 516 -21.10 -27.49 -4.29
CA VAL A 516 -20.08 -28.22 -3.54
C VAL A 516 -19.81 -27.55 -2.20
N ALA A 517 -19.58 -26.22 -2.19
CA ALA A 517 -19.21 -25.52 -0.96
C ALA A 517 -19.67 -24.06 -0.95
N ARG A 518 -19.86 -23.51 0.26
CA ARG A 518 -20.03 -22.08 0.53
C ARG A 518 -18.76 -21.49 1.15
N GLY A 519 -18.48 -20.22 0.87
CA GLY A 519 -17.36 -19.49 1.45
C GLY A 519 -15.99 -20.05 1.05
N LEU A 520 -15.94 -20.82 -0.05
CA LEU A 520 -14.73 -21.30 -0.68
C LEU A 520 -14.68 -20.80 -2.12
N ALA A 521 -13.45 -20.62 -2.63
CA ALA A 521 -13.18 -20.03 -3.94
C ALA A 521 -12.12 -20.83 -4.71
N ALA A 522 -11.89 -20.47 -5.98
CA ALA A 522 -10.84 -20.97 -6.85
C ALA A 522 -10.78 -22.52 -6.92
N PRO A 523 -11.87 -23.20 -7.33
CA PRO A 523 -11.93 -24.66 -7.37
C PRO A 523 -10.98 -25.22 -8.43
N GLN A 524 -10.30 -26.33 -8.10
CA GLN A 524 -9.40 -27.04 -8.99
C GLN A 524 -9.31 -28.50 -8.62
N PHE A 525 -8.91 -29.35 -9.58
CA PHE A 525 -8.64 -30.75 -9.32
C PHE A 525 -7.14 -31.04 -9.19
N GLY A 526 -6.79 -31.97 -8.30
CA GLY A 526 -5.51 -32.65 -8.29
C GLY A 526 -5.54 -33.94 -9.15
N ALA A 527 -4.96 -35.03 -8.65
CA ALA A 527 -4.91 -36.32 -9.37
C ALA A 527 -6.24 -37.08 -9.41
N ALA A 528 -7.13 -36.85 -8.44
CA ALA A 528 -8.36 -37.60 -8.26
C ALA A 528 -9.57 -36.84 -8.83
N ASP A 529 -10.55 -37.60 -9.38
CA ASP A 529 -11.80 -37.06 -9.95
C ASP A 529 -12.83 -36.70 -8.89
N ASP A 530 -12.69 -37.27 -7.69
CA ASP A 530 -13.65 -37.17 -6.61
C ASP A 530 -13.30 -36.11 -5.54
N ARG A 531 -12.20 -35.38 -5.73
CA ARG A 531 -11.72 -34.39 -4.73
C ARG A 531 -11.39 -33.06 -5.37
N VAL A 532 -12.01 -32.00 -4.84
CA VAL A 532 -11.81 -30.62 -5.29
C VAL A 532 -10.96 -29.86 -4.25
N PHE A 533 -9.90 -29.22 -4.72
CA PHE A 533 -9.12 -28.27 -3.94
C PHE A 533 -9.67 -26.87 -4.13
N MET A 534 -9.65 -26.06 -3.07
CA MET A 534 -10.25 -24.72 -3.00
C MET A 534 -9.47 -23.84 -2.04
N ILE A 535 -9.72 -22.55 -2.09
CA ILE A 535 -9.17 -21.58 -1.15
C ILE A 535 -10.26 -21.19 -0.14
N ALA A 536 -9.93 -21.25 1.15
CA ALA A 536 -10.70 -20.69 2.24
C ALA A 536 -10.00 -19.43 2.78
N GLU A 537 -10.76 -18.45 3.19
CA GLU A 537 -10.27 -17.31 3.96
C GLU A 537 -10.79 -17.42 5.39
N GLU A 538 -9.89 -17.47 6.35
CA GLU A 538 -10.20 -17.57 7.78
C GLU A 538 -9.69 -16.31 8.47
N SER A 539 -10.50 -15.75 9.36
CA SER A 539 -10.09 -14.63 10.21
C SER A 539 -9.94 -15.07 11.64
N LYS A 540 -8.77 -14.87 12.21
CA LYS A 540 -8.48 -15.19 13.59
C LYS A 540 -7.80 -14.00 14.26
N ASP A 541 -8.36 -13.53 15.37
CA ASP A 541 -7.83 -12.41 16.16
C ASP A 541 -7.61 -11.13 15.32
N GLY A 542 -8.46 -10.93 14.29
CA GLY A 542 -8.38 -9.79 13.37
C GLY A 542 -7.31 -9.91 12.27
N ALA A 543 -6.57 -11.01 12.20
CA ALA A 543 -5.68 -11.33 11.10
C ALA A 543 -6.39 -12.29 10.12
N SER A 544 -6.26 -12.02 8.81
CA SER A 544 -6.76 -12.90 7.75
C SER A 544 -5.69 -13.89 7.34
N GLU A 545 -6.06 -15.14 7.15
CA GLU A 545 -5.19 -16.22 6.68
C GLU A 545 -5.90 -16.97 5.55
N ARG A 546 -5.20 -17.22 4.44
CA ARG A 546 -5.70 -18.07 3.37
C ARG A 546 -5.23 -19.49 3.53
N GLN A 547 -6.15 -20.44 3.29
CA GLN A 547 -5.91 -21.87 3.43
C GLN A 547 -6.17 -22.60 2.11
N LEU A 548 -5.27 -23.51 1.73
CA LEU A 548 -5.57 -24.53 0.75
C LEU A 548 -6.38 -25.65 1.42
N VAL A 549 -7.62 -25.81 1.01
CA VAL A 549 -8.52 -26.85 1.53
C VAL A 549 -8.95 -27.79 0.41
N SER A 550 -9.41 -28.99 0.74
CA SER A 550 -10.10 -29.86 -0.22
C SER A 550 -11.32 -30.51 0.42
N THR A 551 -12.31 -30.85 -0.43
CA THR A 551 -13.49 -31.66 -0.07
C THR A 551 -13.75 -32.73 -1.14
N ASP A 552 -14.64 -33.66 -0.86
CA ASP A 552 -15.23 -34.45 -1.90
C ASP A 552 -16.25 -33.63 -2.75
N LEU A 553 -16.77 -34.20 -3.82
CA LEU A 553 -17.74 -33.54 -4.72
C LEU A 553 -19.10 -33.21 -4.06
N SER A 554 -19.34 -33.70 -2.85
CA SER A 554 -20.54 -33.36 -2.05
C SER A 554 -20.27 -32.27 -1.03
N GLY A 555 -19.02 -31.78 -0.92
CA GLY A 555 -18.59 -30.78 0.05
C GLY A 555 -18.26 -31.36 1.44
N GLN A 556 -18.15 -32.69 1.53
CA GLN A 556 -17.79 -33.36 2.78
C GLN A 556 -16.29 -33.72 2.83
N ASP A 557 -15.83 -34.31 3.93
CA ASP A 557 -14.43 -34.70 4.15
C ASP A 557 -13.45 -33.56 3.92
N ARG A 558 -13.77 -32.39 4.51
CA ARG A 558 -12.90 -31.19 4.41
C ARG A 558 -11.54 -31.45 5.04
N ARG A 559 -10.47 -31.15 4.31
CA ARG A 559 -9.09 -31.24 4.77
C ARG A 559 -8.39 -29.92 4.51
N VAL A 560 -7.57 -29.47 5.46
CA VAL A 560 -6.69 -28.31 5.32
C VAL A 560 -5.29 -28.83 5.01
N HIS A 561 -4.71 -28.40 3.89
CA HIS A 561 -3.39 -28.84 3.43
C HIS A 561 -2.29 -27.84 3.74
N ALA A 562 -2.59 -26.56 3.57
CA ALA A 562 -1.65 -25.49 3.80
C ALA A 562 -2.37 -24.23 4.27
N THR A 563 -1.64 -23.36 4.97
CA THR A 563 -2.09 -22.04 5.40
C THR A 563 -1.05 -21.00 5.00
N GLY A 564 -1.41 -19.72 4.95
CA GLY A 564 -0.46 -18.64 4.67
C GLY A 564 -1.05 -17.26 4.94
N ALA A 565 -0.36 -16.50 5.78
CA ALA A 565 -0.80 -15.16 6.16
C ALA A 565 -0.70 -14.14 5.00
N LEU A 566 0.25 -14.33 4.08
CA LEU A 566 0.48 -13.44 2.93
C LEU A 566 0.38 -14.17 1.58
N ALA A 567 0.07 -15.46 1.57
CA ALA A 567 -0.16 -16.20 0.34
C ALA A 567 -1.50 -15.82 -0.28
N THR A 568 -1.55 -15.61 -1.59
CA THR A 568 -2.76 -15.16 -2.30
C THR A 568 -3.40 -16.26 -3.13
N ASP A 569 -2.62 -17.16 -3.71
CA ASP A 569 -3.08 -18.24 -4.56
C ASP A 569 -2.44 -19.56 -4.14
N TYR A 570 -3.13 -20.66 -4.42
CA TYR A 570 -2.60 -22.01 -4.26
C TYR A 570 -3.01 -22.84 -5.48
N ILE A 571 -2.05 -23.30 -6.27
CA ILE A 571 -2.29 -24.05 -7.49
C ILE A 571 -1.67 -25.45 -7.35
N VAL A 572 -2.52 -26.48 -7.22
CA VAL A 572 -2.12 -27.87 -7.05
C VAL A 572 -1.69 -28.48 -8.38
N SER A 573 -0.56 -29.19 -8.39
CA SER A 573 -0.14 -29.90 -9.61
C SER A 573 -1.12 -31.04 -9.96
N PRO A 574 -1.31 -31.34 -11.25
CA PRO A 574 -2.25 -32.38 -11.69
C PRO A 574 -1.99 -33.78 -11.14
N ASP A 575 -0.76 -34.09 -10.75
CA ASP A 575 -0.34 -35.32 -10.09
C ASP A 575 -0.42 -35.26 -8.55
N SER A 576 -0.90 -34.12 -7.98
CA SER A 576 -0.97 -33.86 -6.54
C SER A 576 0.37 -33.97 -5.78
N ARG A 577 1.50 -33.75 -6.45
CA ARG A 577 2.83 -33.82 -5.82
C ARG A 577 3.34 -32.48 -5.34
N PHE A 578 2.89 -31.38 -5.94
CA PHE A 578 3.36 -30.04 -5.67
C PHE A 578 2.19 -29.08 -5.53
N VAL A 579 2.43 -27.97 -4.83
CA VAL A 579 1.58 -26.79 -4.84
C VAL A 579 2.45 -25.58 -5.16
N ALA A 580 2.01 -24.78 -6.13
CA ALA A 580 2.53 -23.44 -6.33
C ALA A 580 1.71 -22.45 -5.51
N PHE A 581 2.34 -21.47 -4.87
CA PHE A 581 1.65 -20.38 -4.20
C PHE A 581 2.25 -19.04 -4.59
N ARG A 582 1.46 -17.97 -4.51
CA ARG A 582 1.91 -16.61 -4.78
C ARG A 582 2.01 -15.84 -3.48
N GLN A 583 3.13 -15.13 -3.27
CA GLN A 583 3.33 -14.18 -2.18
C GLN A 583 4.20 -13.03 -2.66
N ASN A 584 3.87 -11.79 -2.26
CA ASN A 584 4.55 -10.58 -2.75
C ASN A 584 4.67 -10.57 -4.28
N TYR A 585 3.59 -10.98 -4.96
CA TYR A 585 3.47 -11.11 -6.41
C TYR A 585 4.35 -12.20 -7.06
N ALA A 586 5.29 -12.81 -6.37
CA ALA A 586 6.16 -13.86 -6.90
C ALA A 586 5.56 -15.26 -6.69
N ALA A 587 5.86 -16.17 -7.62
CA ALA A 587 5.51 -17.59 -7.51
C ALA A 587 6.56 -18.39 -6.76
N PHE A 588 6.09 -19.22 -5.84
CA PHE A 588 6.88 -20.21 -5.09
C PHE A 588 6.28 -21.59 -5.25
N VAL A 589 7.09 -22.62 -5.14
CA VAL A 589 6.64 -24.01 -5.24
C VAL A 589 7.16 -24.79 -4.04
N VAL A 590 6.30 -25.68 -3.54
CA VAL A 590 6.61 -26.63 -2.44
C VAL A 590 6.05 -28.01 -2.78
N PRO A 591 6.60 -29.10 -2.24
CA PRO A 591 5.94 -30.40 -2.27
C PRO A 591 4.59 -30.36 -1.52
N LEU A 592 3.55 -30.95 -2.10
CA LEU A 592 2.26 -31.13 -1.44
C LEU A 592 2.34 -32.35 -0.50
N MET A 593 2.05 -32.12 0.78
CA MET A 593 2.01 -33.20 1.76
C MET A 593 0.81 -34.12 1.47
N PRO A 594 1.00 -35.43 1.41
CA PRO A 594 -0.09 -36.39 1.10
C PRO A 594 -1.11 -36.52 2.26
N GLY A 595 -0.80 -36.00 3.43
CA GLY A 595 -1.64 -36.01 4.63
C GLY A 595 -0.90 -35.46 5.83
N GLY A 596 -1.54 -35.45 7.00
CA GLY A 596 -0.99 -34.89 8.22
C GLY A 596 -1.56 -33.52 8.59
N GLN A 597 -0.80 -32.73 9.33
CA GLN A 597 -1.20 -31.36 9.72
C GLN A 597 -0.93 -30.39 8.55
N ALA A 598 -1.72 -29.32 8.50
CA ALA A 598 -1.51 -28.23 7.57
C ALA A 598 -0.15 -27.56 7.80
N VAL A 599 0.53 -27.18 6.71
CA VAL A 599 1.83 -26.50 6.75
C VAL A 599 1.59 -25.01 6.53
N SER A 600 2.18 -24.16 7.38
CA SER A 600 2.22 -22.72 7.14
C SER A 600 3.26 -22.41 6.08
N LEU A 601 2.82 -21.83 4.95
CA LEU A 601 3.64 -21.53 3.80
C LEU A 601 4.02 -20.06 3.75
N ALA A 602 5.31 -19.84 3.61
CA ALA A 602 5.94 -18.55 3.32
C ALA A 602 7.26 -18.82 2.55
N PRO A 603 7.89 -17.82 1.94
CA PRO A 603 9.18 -17.98 1.24
C PRO A 603 10.30 -18.54 2.11
N ASP A 604 10.25 -18.29 3.41
CA ASP A 604 11.21 -18.71 4.43
C ASP A 604 10.78 -19.97 5.22
N THR A 605 9.73 -20.65 4.79
CA THR A 605 9.28 -21.91 5.41
C THR A 605 10.42 -22.94 5.40
N THR A 606 10.72 -23.49 6.58
CA THR A 606 11.79 -24.51 6.75
C THR A 606 11.26 -25.94 6.86
N ALA A 607 9.95 -26.09 7.09
CA ALA A 607 9.29 -27.40 7.23
C ALA A 607 9.28 -28.22 5.92
N LEU A 608 9.28 -27.51 4.76
CA LEU A 608 9.36 -28.09 3.43
C LEU A 608 10.35 -27.28 2.60
N PRO A 609 10.98 -27.89 1.57
CA PRO A 609 11.78 -27.11 0.64
C PRO A 609 10.87 -26.17 -0.17
N VAL A 610 11.18 -24.88 -0.13
CA VAL A 610 10.51 -23.84 -0.92
C VAL A 610 11.44 -23.37 -2.02
N THR A 611 10.95 -23.32 -3.25
CA THR A 611 11.72 -22.79 -4.39
C THR A 611 10.97 -21.63 -5.02
N ARG A 612 11.60 -20.46 -5.14
CA ARG A 612 11.09 -19.32 -5.88
C ARG A 612 11.14 -19.62 -7.38
N ALA A 613 10.00 -19.62 -8.05
CA ALA A 613 9.88 -19.94 -9.48
C ALA A 613 10.01 -18.70 -10.37
N SER A 614 9.49 -17.54 -9.96
CA SER A 614 9.51 -16.31 -10.77
C SER A 614 10.52 -15.28 -10.26
N ALA A 615 11.14 -14.53 -11.17
CA ALA A 615 12.05 -13.43 -10.84
C ALA A 615 11.29 -12.20 -10.32
N GLY A 616 10.17 -11.85 -10.96
CA GLY A 616 9.26 -10.76 -10.60
C GLY A 616 7.86 -11.28 -10.31
N GLY A 617 6.84 -10.59 -10.80
CA GLY A 617 5.44 -11.01 -10.68
C GLY A 617 5.13 -12.32 -11.39
N ALA A 618 4.05 -12.95 -10.95
CA ALA A 618 3.52 -14.17 -11.57
C ALA A 618 1.99 -14.15 -11.47
N ASP A 619 1.35 -13.98 -12.63
CA ASP A 619 -0.09 -14.05 -12.79
C ASP A 619 -0.48 -15.35 -13.51
N TYR A 620 -1.70 -15.83 -13.29
CA TYR A 620 -2.28 -16.98 -14.00
C TYR A 620 -1.41 -18.23 -13.97
N ILE A 621 -0.88 -18.55 -12.77
CA ILE A 621 -0.03 -19.74 -12.56
C ILE A 621 -0.82 -21.00 -12.93
N ASN A 622 -0.20 -21.88 -13.75
CA ASN A 622 -0.79 -23.15 -14.15
C ASN A 622 0.28 -24.21 -14.40
N TRP A 623 -0.11 -25.49 -14.33
CA TRP A 623 0.76 -26.63 -14.54
C TRP A 623 0.50 -27.30 -15.89
N SER A 624 1.54 -27.84 -16.53
CA SER A 624 1.36 -28.84 -17.55
C SER A 624 0.67 -30.10 -16.97
N ASN A 625 -0.12 -30.82 -17.77
CA ASN A 625 -0.93 -31.94 -17.28
C ASN A 625 -0.13 -33.09 -16.63
N ASP A 626 1.13 -33.25 -16.98
CA ASP A 626 2.04 -34.24 -16.39
C ASP A 626 2.78 -33.73 -15.13
N GLY A 627 2.49 -32.50 -14.66
CA GLY A 627 3.13 -31.88 -13.53
C GLY A 627 4.62 -31.56 -13.72
N ARG A 628 5.13 -31.68 -14.95
CA ARG A 628 6.56 -31.48 -15.24
C ARG A 628 6.96 -30.02 -15.43
N ARG A 629 5.99 -29.15 -15.74
CA ARG A 629 6.23 -27.73 -15.99
C ARG A 629 5.27 -26.87 -15.23
N LEU A 630 5.80 -25.80 -14.68
CA LEU A 630 5.03 -24.69 -14.16
C LEU A 630 5.06 -23.54 -15.15
N HIS A 631 3.91 -22.93 -15.42
CA HIS A 631 3.74 -21.79 -16.30
C HIS A 631 3.13 -20.63 -15.54
N TRP A 632 3.49 -19.42 -15.89
CA TRP A 632 2.86 -18.18 -15.38
C TRP A 632 3.05 -17.07 -16.39
N SER A 633 2.23 -16.03 -16.32
CA SER A 633 2.44 -14.82 -17.11
C SER A 633 2.85 -13.65 -16.23
N LEU A 634 3.47 -12.66 -16.85
CA LEU A 634 3.67 -11.32 -16.31
C LEU A 634 3.48 -10.33 -17.45
N GLY A 635 2.37 -9.56 -17.38
CA GLY A 635 1.91 -8.80 -18.53
C GLY A 635 1.79 -9.73 -19.76
N PRO A 636 2.32 -9.33 -20.92
CA PRO A 636 2.19 -10.12 -22.15
C PRO A 636 3.22 -11.27 -22.27
N THR A 637 4.00 -11.58 -21.24
CA THR A 637 5.05 -12.60 -21.34
C THR A 637 4.67 -13.86 -20.56
N LEU A 638 4.60 -15.00 -21.26
CA LEU A 638 4.43 -16.33 -20.68
C LEU A 638 5.79 -16.94 -20.34
N PHE A 639 6.00 -17.32 -19.10
CA PHE A 639 7.20 -17.97 -18.58
C PHE A 639 6.94 -19.45 -18.30
N THR A 640 8.01 -20.25 -18.28
CA THR A 640 7.97 -21.69 -18.00
C THR A 640 9.18 -22.12 -17.18
N ALA A 641 8.95 -22.95 -16.16
CA ALA A 641 10.00 -23.62 -15.39
C ALA A 641 9.76 -25.14 -15.37
N GLU A 642 10.83 -25.93 -15.54
CA GLU A 642 10.77 -27.38 -15.40
C GLU A 642 10.78 -27.77 -13.93
N THR A 643 9.83 -28.59 -13.48
CA THR A 643 9.71 -29.05 -12.08
C THR A 643 10.98 -29.76 -11.61
N ALA A 644 11.68 -30.51 -12.49
CA ALA A 644 12.94 -31.16 -12.18
C ALA A 644 14.09 -30.17 -11.87
N GLN A 645 14.00 -28.94 -12.36
CA GLN A 645 14.98 -27.87 -12.03
C GLN A 645 14.64 -27.21 -10.69
N LEU A 646 13.35 -27.09 -10.37
CA LEU A 646 12.89 -26.57 -9.07
C LEU A 646 13.23 -27.57 -7.95
N PHE A 647 12.98 -28.86 -8.18
CA PHE A 647 13.22 -29.97 -7.24
C PHE A 647 14.00 -31.10 -7.94
N PRO A 648 15.34 -31.02 -8.00
CA PRO A 648 16.15 -32.08 -8.59
C PRO A 648 16.06 -33.38 -7.76
N ALA A 649 16.12 -34.54 -8.45
CA ALA A 649 15.99 -35.84 -7.83
C ALA A 649 17.10 -36.16 -6.82
N ALA A 650 18.30 -35.59 -7.02
CA ALA A 650 19.41 -35.65 -6.07
C ALA A 650 19.54 -34.29 -5.37
N PRO A 651 19.85 -34.26 -4.07
CA PRO A 651 20.15 -33.00 -3.38
C PRO A 651 21.29 -32.25 -4.09
N ARG A 652 21.18 -30.95 -4.19
CA ARG A 652 22.26 -30.10 -4.71
C ARG A 652 23.51 -30.25 -3.82
N ALA A 653 24.68 -30.22 -4.42
CA ALA A 653 25.93 -30.18 -3.66
C ALA A 653 25.99 -28.85 -2.87
N GLU A 654 26.71 -28.89 -1.73
CA GLU A 654 26.97 -27.69 -0.93
C GLU A 654 27.72 -26.68 -1.80
N GLY A 655 27.22 -25.43 -1.86
CA GLY A 655 27.76 -24.37 -2.74
C GLY A 655 27.25 -24.41 -4.20
N GLU A 656 26.44 -25.37 -4.60
CA GLU A 656 25.80 -25.37 -5.91
C GLU A 656 24.72 -24.31 -5.99
N ALA A 657 24.71 -23.51 -7.07
CA ALA A 657 23.72 -22.46 -7.26
C ALA A 657 22.29 -23.02 -7.26
N GLY A 658 21.38 -22.33 -6.60
CA GLY A 658 19.95 -22.65 -6.60
C GLY A 658 19.31 -22.53 -7.99
N PHE A 659 17.99 -22.74 -8.06
CA PHE A 659 17.23 -22.49 -9.29
C PHE A 659 17.27 -20.98 -9.61
N THR A 660 17.58 -20.66 -10.87
CA THR A 660 17.51 -19.28 -11.38
C THR A 660 16.23 -19.15 -12.22
N PRO A 661 15.30 -18.26 -11.84
CA PRO A 661 14.09 -18.01 -12.61
C PRO A 661 14.39 -17.58 -14.05
N PRO A 662 13.54 -17.98 -15.03
CA PRO A 662 13.73 -17.59 -16.41
C PRO A 662 13.59 -16.07 -16.59
N ALA A 663 14.56 -15.46 -17.29
CA ALA A 663 14.55 -14.03 -17.61
C ALA A 663 13.78 -13.72 -18.90
N THR A 664 13.49 -14.71 -19.75
CA THR A 664 12.79 -14.56 -21.04
C THR A 664 11.65 -15.54 -21.15
N GLY A 665 10.63 -15.18 -21.89
CA GLY A 665 9.45 -16.02 -22.12
C GLY A 665 8.85 -15.83 -23.52
N THR A 666 7.66 -16.38 -23.72
CA THR A 666 6.93 -16.28 -24.99
C THR A 666 5.98 -15.08 -24.93
N SER A 667 6.08 -14.15 -25.91
CA SER A 667 5.17 -13.01 -25.99
C SER A 667 3.77 -13.43 -26.41
N LEU A 668 2.76 -12.98 -25.68
CA LEU A 668 1.33 -13.06 -25.97
C LEU A 668 0.77 -11.74 -26.51
N ALA A 669 1.60 -10.70 -26.61
CA ALA A 669 1.21 -9.39 -27.10
C ALA A 669 0.64 -9.44 -28.52
N MET A 670 -0.30 -8.53 -28.79
CA MET A 670 -0.90 -8.33 -30.11
C MET A 670 -0.86 -6.83 -30.47
N GLU A 671 -0.60 -6.55 -31.75
CA GLU A 671 -0.74 -5.20 -32.28
C GLU A 671 -2.20 -4.94 -32.68
N VAL A 672 -2.77 -3.86 -32.18
CA VAL A 672 -4.17 -3.49 -32.34
C VAL A 672 -4.30 -2.08 -32.84
N ASP A 673 -5.16 -1.83 -33.83
CA ASP A 673 -5.52 -0.49 -34.24
C ASP A 673 -6.47 0.14 -33.23
N ALA A 674 -6.19 1.36 -32.78
CA ALA A 674 -7.08 2.09 -31.90
C ALA A 674 -8.36 2.47 -32.65
N ALA A 675 -9.51 2.32 -31.98
CA ALA A 675 -10.78 2.73 -32.55
C ALA A 675 -10.86 4.25 -32.66
N LYS A 676 -11.16 4.74 -33.86
CA LYS A 676 -11.27 6.17 -34.16
C LYS A 676 -12.52 6.47 -34.99
N PRO A 677 -13.25 7.56 -34.64
CA PRO A 677 -14.34 8.01 -35.49
C PRO A 677 -13.79 8.53 -36.83
N GLY A 678 -14.50 8.25 -37.93
CA GLY A 678 -14.11 8.71 -39.28
C GLY A 678 -14.74 10.04 -39.68
N ALA A 679 -15.68 10.59 -38.90
CA ALA A 679 -16.45 11.78 -39.27
C ALA A 679 -15.68 13.08 -39.04
N THR A 680 -16.04 14.13 -39.82
CA THR A 680 -15.71 15.51 -39.48
C THR A 680 -16.91 16.18 -38.85
N VAL A 681 -16.73 16.80 -37.68
CA VAL A 681 -17.77 17.50 -36.91
C VAL A 681 -17.33 18.94 -36.69
N ALA A 682 -18.25 19.88 -36.86
CA ALA A 682 -18.04 21.28 -36.52
C ALA A 682 -19.03 21.77 -35.49
N LEU A 683 -18.55 22.19 -34.32
CA LEU A 683 -19.33 22.86 -33.30
C LEU A 683 -19.30 24.35 -33.59
N THR A 684 -20.45 25.00 -33.81
CA THR A 684 -20.50 26.38 -34.25
C THR A 684 -21.31 27.29 -33.33
N GLY A 685 -20.89 28.54 -33.18
CA GLY A 685 -21.61 29.57 -32.42
C GLY A 685 -21.44 29.50 -30.89
N ALA A 686 -20.49 28.69 -30.43
CA ALA A 686 -20.22 28.55 -29.01
C ALA A 686 -19.32 29.67 -28.48
N ARG A 687 -19.43 29.94 -27.18
CA ARG A 687 -18.33 30.51 -26.40
C ARG A 687 -17.34 29.41 -26.11
N ILE A 688 -16.09 29.54 -26.56
CA ILE A 688 -15.08 28.49 -26.41
C ILE A 688 -14.05 28.93 -25.36
N ILE A 689 -13.77 28.07 -24.42
CA ILE A 689 -12.70 28.19 -23.44
C ILE A 689 -11.60 27.23 -23.88
N THR A 690 -10.52 27.76 -24.48
CA THR A 690 -9.48 26.92 -25.09
C THR A 690 -8.42 26.45 -24.10
N MET A 691 -8.32 27.08 -22.94
CA MET A 691 -7.25 26.90 -21.94
C MET A 691 -5.84 27.18 -22.49
N ALA A 692 -5.73 27.89 -23.61
CA ALA A 692 -4.44 28.16 -24.25
C ALA A 692 -3.61 29.27 -23.56
N THR A 693 -4.27 30.08 -22.74
CA THR A 693 -3.65 31.18 -21.98
C THR A 693 -4.17 31.20 -20.53
N ALA A 694 -3.47 31.91 -19.65
CA ALA A 694 -3.80 31.98 -18.23
C ALA A 694 -5.21 32.55 -17.93
N ASP A 695 -5.79 33.34 -18.85
CA ASP A 695 -7.16 33.86 -18.78
C ASP A 695 -8.21 32.92 -19.41
N GLY A 696 -7.81 31.69 -19.76
CA GLY A 696 -8.65 30.66 -20.37
C GLY A 696 -8.71 30.69 -21.88
N GLY A 697 -8.12 31.71 -22.56
CA GLY A 697 -8.09 31.85 -24.02
C GLY A 697 -9.48 31.82 -24.64
N ILE A 698 -10.36 32.73 -24.21
CA ILE A 698 -11.80 32.75 -24.58
C ILE A 698 -11.98 33.23 -26.03
N VAL A 699 -12.77 32.46 -26.79
CA VAL A 699 -13.24 32.82 -28.12
C VAL A 699 -14.76 32.93 -28.07
N GLU A 700 -15.27 34.17 -28.27
CA GLU A 700 -16.70 34.43 -28.40
C GLU A 700 -17.19 34.12 -29.83
N ASP A 701 -18.40 33.55 -29.98
CA ASP A 701 -18.97 33.08 -31.25
C ASP A 701 -17.96 32.22 -32.04
N GLY A 702 -17.50 31.14 -31.42
CA GLY A 702 -16.42 30.33 -31.96
C GLY A 702 -16.87 29.12 -32.76
N VAL A 703 -15.92 28.50 -33.42
CA VAL A 703 -16.05 27.24 -34.14
C VAL A 703 -14.93 26.30 -33.68
N VAL A 704 -15.30 25.05 -33.36
CA VAL A 704 -14.36 23.93 -33.17
C VAL A 704 -14.60 22.92 -34.29
N VAL A 705 -13.57 22.63 -35.09
CA VAL A 705 -13.61 21.57 -36.10
C VAL A 705 -12.84 20.37 -35.65
N ILE A 706 -13.50 19.21 -35.59
CA ILE A 706 -12.96 17.94 -35.21
C ILE A 706 -12.95 17.03 -36.43
N ARG A 707 -11.81 16.41 -36.72
CA ARG A 707 -11.69 15.35 -37.74
C ARG A 707 -11.15 14.10 -37.12
N GLY A 708 -11.98 13.03 -37.14
CA GLY A 708 -11.65 11.83 -36.41
C GLY A 708 -11.58 12.11 -34.90
N ASP A 709 -10.47 11.82 -34.30
CA ASP A 709 -10.19 12.01 -32.86
C ASP A 709 -9.39 13.30 -32.56
N ARG A 710 -9.25 14.23 -33.53
CA ARG A 710 -8.40 15.42 -33.40
C ARG A 710 -9.14 16.71 -33.66
N ILE A 711 -8.84 17.73 -32.84
CA ILE A 711 -9.21 19.12 -33.12
C ILE A 711 -8.27 19.65 -34.24
N VAL A 712 -8.85 19.99 -35.38
CA VAL A 712 -8.07 20.47 -36.52
C VAL A 712 -8.14 21.99 -36.72
N ALA A 713 -9.17 22.63 -36.13
CA ALA A 713 -9.26 24.10 -36.08
C ALA A 713 -10.11 24.55 -34.90
N VAL A 714 -9.77 25.65 -34.29
CA VAL A 714 -10.55 26.39 -33.30
C VAL A 714 -10.30 27.89 -33.46
N GLY A 715 -11.37 28.66 -33.38
CA GLY A 715 -11.26 30.12 -33.48
C GLY A 715 -12.59 30.83 -33.74
N PRO A 716 -12.59 32.15 -33.93
CA PRO A 716 -13.81 32.92 -34.23
C PRO A 716 -14.52 32.41 -35.48
N ARG A 717 -15.85 32.37 -35.47
CA ARG A 717 -16.67 31.93 -36.63
C ARG A 717 -16.33 32.68 -37.93
N ALA A 718 -16.05 33.98 -37.83
CA ALA A 718 -15.73 34.81 -38.96
C ALA A 718 -14.45 34.41 -39.73
N SER A 719 -13.51 33.74 -39.03
CA SER A 719 -12.20 33.37 -39.56
C SER A 719 -11.91 31.86 -39.60
N THR A 720 -12.80 31.04 -39.05
CA THR A 720 -12.62 29.58 -38.96
C THR A 720 -13.61 28.90 -39.90
N PRO A 721 -13.22 28.46 -41.10
CA PRO A 721 -14.14 27.85 -42.05
C PRO A 721 -14.57 26.46 -41.62
N VAL A 722 -15.85 26.18 -41.78
CA VAL A 722 -16.43 24.83 -41.60
C VAL A 722 -16.16 24.01 -42.87
N PRO A 723 -15.49 22.86 -42.80
CA PRO A 723 -15.24 22.02 -43.98
C PRO A 723 -16.54 21.54 -44.66
N ALA A 724 -16.54 21.48 -45.99
CA ALA A 724 -17.64 20.92 -46.75
C ALA A 724 -17.86 19.45 -46.37
N GLY A 725 -19.14 19.06 -46.12
CA GLY A 725 -19.48 17.70 -45.68
C GLY A 725 -19.31 17.41 -44.21
N ALA A 726 -18.89 18.40 -43.38
CA ALA A 726 -18.87 18.23 -41.94
C ALA A 726 -20.29 18.16 -41.36
N THR A 727 -20.48 17.33 -40.36
CA THR A 727 -21.70 17.34 -39.51
C THR A 727 -21.63 18.61 -38.64
N VAL A 728 -22.56 19.55 -38.89
CA VAL A 728 -22.60 20.79 -38.11
C VAL A 728 -23.50 20.63 -36.90
N VAL A 729 -22.97 20.93 -35.73
CA VAL A 729 -23.70 21.04 -34.48
C VAL A 729 -23.80 22.51 -34.10
N ASP A 730 -25.02 23.03 -34.02
CA ASP A 730 -25.27 24.38 -33.53
C ASP A 730 -25.10 24.40 -31.99
N ALA A 731 -24.07 25.10 -31.55
CA ALA A 731 -23.74 25.29 -30.14
C ALA A 731 -24.00 26.73 -29.67
N THR A 732 -24.86 27.46 -30.39
CA THR A 732 -25.23 28.85 -30.06
C THR A 732 -25.79 28.92 -28.62
N GLY A 733 -25.23 29.85 -27.81
CA GLY A 733 -25.60 29.99 -26.39
C GLY A 733 -25.00 28.92 -25.48
N LYS A 734 -24.16 28.02 -25.99
CA LYS A 734 -23.43 27.01 -25.23
C LYS A 734 -21.97 27.43 -25.03
N VAL A 735 -21.36 26.81 -24.01
CA VAL A 735 -19.93 26.90 -23.76
C VAL A 735 -19.29 25.56 -24.16
N VAL A 736 -18.21 25.63 -24.95
CA VAL A 736 -17.37 24.47 -25.27
C VAL A 736 -16.04 24.63 -24.56
N MET A 737 -15.63 23.61 -23.82
CA MET A 737 -14.39 23.56 -23.06
C MET A 737 -13.76 22.17 -23.17
N PRO A 738 -12.47 21.98 -22.83
CA PRO A 738 -11.87 20.66 -22.72
C PRO A 738 -12.66 19.78 -21.72
N GLY A 739 -12.68 18.46 -21.97
CA GLY A 739 -13.25 17.51 -21.03
C GLY A 739 -12.50 17.54 -19.70
N LEU A 740 -13.21 17.25 -18.62
CA LEU A 740 -12.62 17.18 -17.29
C LEU A 740 -11.65 16.01 -17.21
N ILE A 741 -10.58 16.17 -16.46
CA ILE A 741 -9.58 15.15 -16.16
C ILE A 741 -9.64 14.89 -14.65
N ASP A 742 -9.98 13.66 -14.25
CA ASP A 742 -9.82 13.21 -12.87
C ASP A 742 -8.44 12.60 -12.72
N ALA A 743 -7.53 13.34 -12.06
CA ALA A 743 -6.13 12.94 -11.90
C ALA A 743 -5.90 11.97 -10.73
N HIS A 744 -6.90 11.76 -9.89
CA HIS A 744 -6.87 10.82 -8.76
C HIS A 744 -8.22 10.12 -8.61
N ALA A 745 -8.65 9.47 -9.69
CA ALA A 745 -9.93 8.76 -9.77
C ALA A 745 -9.89 7.46 -8.97
N HIS A 746 -11.02 7.12 -8.39
CA HIS A 746 -11.26 5.79 -7.83
C HIS A 746 -12.59 5.25 -8.34
N GLY A 747 -12.63 3.95 -8.61
CA GLY A 747 -13.84 3.26 -9.00
C GLY A 747 -13.55 1.89 -9.60
N PRO A 748 -14.51 0.95 -9.55
CA PRO A 748 -14.29 -0.39 -10.06
C PRO A 748 -14.22 -0.38 -11.60
N ALA A 749 -13.10 -0.85 -12.14
CA ALA A 749 -12.96 -1.12 -13.58
C ALA A 749 -13.58 -2.48 -13.95
N GLY A 750 -13.57 -3.40 -13.00
CA GLY A 750 -14.12 -4.73 -13.08
C GLY A 750 -14.53 -5.26 -11.72
N ALA A 751 -14.97 -6.49 -11.66
CA ALA A 751 -15.23 -7.25 -10.44
C ALA A 751 -14.95 -8.72 -10.70
N ASP A 752 -14.18 -9.37 -9.82
CA ASP A 752 -13.79 -10.78 -9.97
C ASP A 752 -13.22 -11.11 -11.35
N GLU A 753 -12.33 -10.26 -11.86
CA GLU A 753 -11.72 -10.34 -13.21
C GLU A 753 -12.68 -10.07 -14.38
N LEU A 754 -13.95 -9.78 -14.14
CA LEU A 754 -14.90 -9.39 -15.17
C LEU A 754 -14.86 -7.89 -15.40
N VAL A 755 -14.51 -7.45 -16.61
CA VAL A 755 -14.74 -6.09 -17.10
C VAL A 755 -16.06 -6.11 -17.87
N PRO A 756 -17.12 -5.41 -17.40
CA PRO A 756 -18.42 -5.43 -18.08
C PRO A 756 -18.38 -4.63 -19.40
N GLN A 757 -19.30 -4.94 -20.32
CA GLN A 757 -19.43 -4.18 -21.58
C GLN A 757 -19.91 -2.75 -21.33
N ARG A 758 -20.76 -2.56 -20.31
CA ARG A 758 -21.33 -1.27 -19.88
C ARG A 758 -21.01 -1.06 -18.41
N ASN A 759 -19.83 -0.56 -18.13
CA ASN A 759 -19.40 -0.29 -16.76
C ASN A 759 -20.12 0.97 -16.25
N TRP A 760 -20.95 0.81 -15.22
CA TRP A 760 -21.70 1.90 -14.59
C TRP A 760 -20.80 3.05 -14.12
N SER A 761 -19.72 2.75 -13.42
CA SER A 761 -18.81 3.76 -12.89
C SER A 761 -18.15 4.59 -14.00
N MET A 762 -17.71 3.94 -15.09
CA MET A 762 -17.10 4.62 -16.23
C MET A 762 -18.10 5.48 -17.01
N LEU A 763 -19.31 4.97 -17.21
CA LEU A 763 -20.39 5.72 -17.88
C LEU A 763 -20.82 6.94 -17.07
N GLN A 764 -20.87 6.83 -15.76
CA GLN A 764 -21.17 7.96 -14.87
C GLN A 764 -20.13 9.07 -14.98
N ASN A 765 -18.85 8.74 -15.02
CA ASN A 765 -17.77 9.71 -15.25
C ASN A 765 -17.98 10.48 -16.56
N LEU A 766 -18.24 9.77 -17.66
CA LEU A 766 -18.54 10.41 -18.96
C LEU A 766 -19.77 11.29 -18.92
N ALA A 767 -20.86 10.83 -18.29
CA ALA A 767 -22.11 11.57 -18.19
C ALA A 767 -21.95 12.89 -17.42
N LEU A 768 -20.98 12.96 -16.50
CA LEU A 768 -20.67 14.13 -15.70
C LEU A 768 -19.53 14.97 -16.28
N GLY A 769 -19.00 14.61 -17.47
CA GLY A 769 -18.01 15.41 -18.20
C GLY A 769 -16.56 15.01 -18.03
N THR A 770 -16.27 13.97 -17.25
CA THR A 770 -14.91 13.42 -17.11
C THR A 770 -14.57 12.57 -18.32
N THR A 771 -13.62 13.02 -19.16
CA THR A 771 -13.25 12.35 -20.40
C THR A 771 -11.91 11.63 -20.34
N THR A 772 -11.14 11.90 -19.30
CA THR A 772 -9.88 11.20 -18.97
C THR A 772 -9.80 10.99 -17.47
N LEU A 773 -9.39 9.82 -17.04
CA LEU A 773 -9.13 9.52 -15.64
C LEU A 773 -7.76 8.86 -15.45
N HIS A 774 -7.15 9.14 -14.32
CA HIS A 774 -6.00 8.42 -13.82
C HIS A 774 -6.37 7.80 -12.48
N ASP A 775 -6.46 6.48 -12.43
CA ASP A 775 -6.75 5.72 -11.21
C ASP A 775 -5.43 5.26 -10.57
N PRO A 776 -5.06 5.80 -9.40
CA PRO A 776 -3.79 5.46 -8.76
C PRO A 776 -3.87 4.21 -7.87
N SER A 777 -4.95 3.43 -7.91
CA SER A 777 -5.12 2.25 -7.05
C SER A 777 -6.25 1.34 -7.55
N ASN A 778 -5.92 0.39 -8.40
CA ASN A 778 -6.91 -0.55 -8.94
C ASN A 778 -6.30 -1.93 -9.17
N THR A 779 -7.11 -2.96 -9.36
CA THR A 779 -6.65 -4.29 -9.79
C THR A 779 -6.07 -4.20 -11.20
N SER A 780 -4.79 -4.53 -11.36
CA SER A 780 -4.06 -4.37 -12.65
C SER A 780 -4.73 -5.12 -13.79
N SER A 781 -5.16 -6.36 -13.56
CA SER A 781 -5.80 -7.20 -14.59
C SER A 781 -7.14 -6.64 -15.07
N GLU A 782 -7.86 -5.89 -14.25
CA GLU A 782 -9.14 -5.28 -14.59
C GLU A 782 -8.95 -3.92 -15.27
N ILE A 783 -8.19 -3.02 -14.63
CA ILE A 783 -8.05 -1.64 -15.11
C ILE A 783 -7.28 -1.55 -16.44
N PHE A 784 -6.20 -2.33 -16.59
CA PHE A 784 -5.44 -2.32 -17.83
C PHE A 784 -6.17 -3.03 -18.97
N ALA A 785 -6.92 -4.12 -18.69
CA ALA A 785 -7.80 -4.71 -19.67
C ALA A 785 -8.91 -3.73 -20.10
N ALA A 786 -9.54 -3.02 -19.16
CA ALA A 786 -10.52 -1.98 -19.46
C ALA A 786 -9.94 -0.83 -20.29
N SER A 787 -8.70 -0.40 -19.99
CA SER A 787 -7.98 0.62 -20.76
C SER A 787 -7.75 0.17 -22.22
N GLU A 788 -7.32 -1.08 -22.44
CA GLU A 788 -7.13 -1.64 -23.77
C GLU A 788 -8.45 -1.81 -24.53
N MET A 789 -9.49 -2.30 -23.86
CA MET A 789 -10.84 -2.42 -24.42
C MET A 789 -11.43 -1.06 -24.80
N GLN A 790 -11.20 -0.01 -23.99
CA GLN A 790 -11.60 1.36 -24.33
C GLN A 790 -10.89 1.86 -25.58
N ARG A 791 -9.56 1.68 -25.67
CA ARG A 791 -8.77 2.07 -26.85
C ARG A 791 -9.20 1.33 -28.11
N ALA A 792 -9.54 0.04 -27.99
CA ALA A 792 -10.05 -0.78 -29.07
C ALA A 792 -11.53 -0.49 -29.42
N GLY A 793 -12.22 0.39 -28.67
CA GLY A 793 -13.62 0.74 -28.89
C GLY A 793 -14.63 -0.36 -28.51
N LEU A 794 -14.23 -1.30 -27.65
CA LEU A 794 -15.07 -2.41 -27.21
C LEU A 794 -15.95 -2.04 -26.02
N ILE A 795 -15.56 -1.03 -25.25
CA ILE A 795 -16.35 -0.44 -24.16
C ILE A 795 -16.36 1.07 -24.29
N LEU A 796 -17.45 1.69 -23.81
CA LEU A 796 -17.56 3.14 -23.69
C LEU A 796 -17.13 3.58 -22.30
N ALA A 797 -16.03 4.32 -22.22
CA ALA A 797 -15.43 4.81 -20.99
C ALA A 797 -14.65 6.10 -21.26
N PRO A 798 -14.30 6.90 -20.21
CA PRO A 798 -13.22 7.88 -20.32
C PRO A 798 -11.93 7.21 -20.81
N ARG A 799 -10.98 8.00 -21.28
CA ARG A 799 -9.61 7.50 -21.49
C ARG A 799 -9.02 7.12 -20.14
N ILE A 800 -8.52 5.87 -20.00
CA ILE A 800 -8.11 5.30 -18.72
C ILE A 800 -6.59 5.21 -18.63
N PHE A 801 -6.03 5.85 -17.61
CA PHE A 801 -4.66 5.64 -17.13
C PHE A 801 -4.73 5.12 -15.69
N SER A 802 -3.72 4.34 -15.26
CA SER A 802 -3.68 3.79 -13.91
C SER A 802 -2.25 3.43 -13.49
N THR A 803 -2.04 3.35 -12.19
CA THR A 803 -0.86 2.71 -11.61
C THR A 803 -1.00 1.19 -11.53
N GLY A 804 -2.23 0.66 -11.66
CA GLY A 804 -2.54 -0.71 -11.25
C GLY A 804 -2.47 -0.86 -9.74
N GLU A 805 -2.02 -2.02 -9.24
CA GLU A 805 -1.83 -2.25 -7.81
C GLU A 805 -0.78 -1.30 -7.23
N ILE A 806 -1.02 -0.91 -5.99
CA ILE A 806 -0.16 -0.01 -5.22
C ILE A 806 1.13 -0.70 -4.76
N VAL A 807 2.22 0.05 -4.66
CA VAL A 807 3.45 -0.40 -4.00
C VAL A 807 3.32 -0.11 -2.50
N TYR A 808 2.71 -1.05 -1.77
CA TYR A 808 2.19 -0.86 -0.42
C TYR A 808 3.13 -1.39 0.65
N GLY A 809 3.39 -0.58 1.68
CA GLY A 809 4.28 -0.94 2.78
C GLY A 809 3.63 -1.73 3.92
N ALA A 810 2.30 -1.85 3.97
CA ALA A 810 1.63 -2.63 5.01
C ALA A 810 1.50 -4.10 4.62
N LYS A 811 1.69 -5.00 5.59
CA LYS A 811 1.69 -6.45 5.39
C LYS A 811 0.27 -7.01 5.26
N ALA A 812 -0.33 -6.79 4.10
CA ALA A 812 -1.61 -7.38 3.71
C ALA A 812 -1.44 -8.27 2.47
N ALA A 813 -2.11 -9.41 2.42
CA ALA A 813 -1.84 -10.50 1.49
C ALA A 813 -1.84 -10.08 0.01
N ASP A 814 -2.79 -9.25 -0.42
CA ASP A 814 -2.96 -8.92 -1.84
C ASP A 814 -2.16 -7.72 -2.32
N VAL A 815 -1.61 -6.90 -1.41
CA VAL A 815 -1.06 -5.58 -1.75
C VAL A 815 0.34 -5.32 -1.22
N TYR A 816 0.87 -6.16 -0.32
CA TYR A 816 2.17 -5.95 0.27
C TYR A 816 3.28 -6.02 -0.78
N ALA A 817 4.02 -4.92 -0.94
CA ALA A 817 5.21 -4.82 -1.76
C ALA A 817 6.41 -4.64 -0.83
N GLU A 818 7.13 -5.72 -0.55
CA GLU A 818 8.33 -5.70 0.28
C GLU A 818 9.48 -5.04 -0.46
N ILE A 819 10.07 -4.01 0.15
CA ILE A 819 11.21 -3.28 -0.40
C ILE A 819 12.32 -3.25 0.64
N ASN A 820 13.39 -3.99 0.38
CA ASN A 820 14.60 -4.00 1.19
C ASN A 820 15.80 -3.42 0.42
N SER A 821 15.65 -3.27 -0.90
CA SER A 821 16.70 -2.81 -1.82
C SER A 821 16.09 -2.10 -3.03
N LEU A 822 16.92 -1.38 -3.78
CA LEU A 822 16.54 -0.80 -5.07
C LEU A 822 16.11 -1.89 -6.07
N ASP A 823 16.73 -3.08 -6.02
CA ASP A 823 16.33 -4.21 -6.90
C ASP A 823 14.92 -4.69 -6.60
N ASP A 824 14.48 -4.69 -5.34
CA ASP A 824 13.09 -5.01 -4.98
C ASP A 824 12.13 -3.95 -5.55
N ALA A 825 12.45 -2.67 -5.38
CA ALA A 825 11.67 -1.59 -5.94
C ALA A 825 11.58 -1.69 -7.48
N LEU A 826 12.71 -1.96 -8.15
CA LEU A 826 12.74 -2.19 -9.59
C LEU A 826 11.88 -3.39 -10.02
N ALA A 827 11.88 -4.47 -9.25
CA ALA A 827 11.05 -5.64 -9.56
C ALA A 827 9.54 -5.28 -9.53
N HIS A 828 9.09 -4.52 -8.53
CA HIS A 828 7.70 -4.07 -8.45
C HIS A 828 7.34 -3.06 -9.56
N VAL A 829 8.19 -2.08 -9.84
CA VAL A 829 7.96 -1.10 -10.89
C VAL A 829 7.93 -1.76 -12.27
N ARG A 830 8.86 -2.68 -12.58
CA ARG A 830 8.88 -3.45 -13.84
C ARG A 830 7.67 -4.34 -14.00
N ARG A 831 7.17 -4.92 -12.92
CA ARG A 831 5.93 -5.69 -12.93
C ARG A 831 4.75 -4.83 -13.42
N LEU A 832 4.53 -3.68 -12.82
CA LEU A 832 3.43 -2.77 -13.19
C LEU A 832 3.60 -2.25 -14.62
N LYS A 833 4.82 -1.90 -15.02
CA LYS A 833 5.12 -1.49 -16.39
C LYS A 833 4.80 -2.59 -17.41
N ALA A 834 5.18 -3.83 -17.13
CA ALA A 834 4.91 -4.96 -18.00
C ALA A 834 3.40 -5.19 -18.20
N GLN A 835 2.58 -4.90 -17.19
CA GLN A 835 1.11 -5.00 -17.23
C GLN A 835 0.43 -3.82 -17.93
N GLY A 836 1.17 -2.75 -18.30
CA GLY A 836 0.65 -1.58 -19.02
C GLY A 836 0.64 -0.27 -18.23
N GLY A 837 1.21 -0.26 -17.02
CA GLY A 837 1.32 0.93 -16.19
C GLY A 837 2.29 1.96 -16.75
N HIS A 838 1.93 3.24 -16.68
CA HIS A 838 2.78 4.41 -16.99
C HIS A 838 3.18 5.18 -15.73
N SER A 839 2.61 4.80 -14.61
CA SER A 839 2.84 5.39 -13.29
C SER A 839 2.84 4.30 -12.22
N VAL A 840 3.40 4.62 -11.07
CA VAL A 840 3.43 3.74 -9.90
C VAL A 840 2.93 4.50 -8.67
N LYS A 841 2.06 3.89 -7.85
CA LYS A 841 1.64 4.47 -6.58
C LYS A 841 2.61 4.07 -5.48
N ASN A 842 3.32 5.07 -4.95
CA ASN A 842 4.19 4.95 -3.80
C ASN A 842 3.35 5.11 -2.52
N TYR A 843 2.89 3.98 -1.94
CA TYR A 843 1.85 3.99 -0.90
C TYR A 843 2.38 3.53 0.45
N ASN A 844 2.57 4.49 1.35
CA ASN A 844 2.83 4.26 2.78
C ASN A 844 3.90 3.19 3.06
N GLN A 845 4.97 3.18 2.26
CA GLN A 845 6.19 2.50 2.66
C GLN A 845 6.67 3.14 3.97
N PRO A 846 6.90 2.36 5.04
CA PRO A 846 7.13 2.93 6.37
C PRO A 846 8.42 3.75 6.44
N ARG A 847 9.41 3.42 5.63
CA ARG A 847 10.72 4.06 5.68
C ARG A 847 10.93 4.97 4.48
N ARG A 848 11.61 6.08 4.68
CA ARG A 848 11.91 7.02 3.61
C ARG A 848 12.84 6.45 2.55
N ASP A 849 13.84 5.66 2.95
CA ASP A 849 14.72 4.99 2.00
C ASP A 849 13.96 4.08 1.02
N GLN A 850 12.90 3.40 1.48
CA GLN A 850 12.02 2.60 0.63
C GLN A 850 11.26 3.50 -0.37
N ARG A 851 10.71 4.63 0.10
CA ARG A 851 10.00 5.58 -0.76
C ARG A 851 10.90 6.19 -1.82
N GLN A 852 12.12 6.58 -1.48
CA GLN A 852 13.13 7.09 -2.42
C GLN A 852 13.55 6.03 -3.44
N GLN A 853 13.70 4.76 -3.02
CA GLN A 853 14.00 3.64 -3.94
C GLN A 853 12.87 3.41 -4.95
N VAL A 854 11.59 3.59 -4.59
CA VAL A 854 10.46 3.54 -5.53
C VAL A 854 10.56 4.66 -6.57
N VAL A 855 10.89 5.89 -6.14
CA VAL A 855 11.07 7.03 -7.06
C VAL A 855 12.22 6.77 -8.02
N GLU A 856 13.34 6.28 -7.53
CA GLU A 856 14.50 5.96 -8.36
C GLU A 856 14.21 4.82 -9.35
N ALA A 857 13.54 3.76 -8.89
CA ALA A 857 13.11 2.67 -9.76
C ALA A 857 12.16 3.18 -10.87
N ALA A 858 11.22 4.04 -10.53
CA ALA A 858 10.31 4.65 -11.50
C ALA A 858 11.06 5.55 -12.51
N ARG A 859 12.06 6.31 -12.04
CA ARG A 859 12.91 7.12 -12.90
C ARG A 859 13.68 6.26 -13.92
N GLN A 860 14.29 5.14 -13.47
CA GLN A 860 15.01 4.21 -14.35
C GLN A 860 14.08 3.56 -15.38
N GLU A 861 12.86 3.27 -14.98
CA GLU A 861 11.85 2.64 -15.84
C GLU A 861 11.02 3.66 -16.65
N ASN A 862 11.32 4.95 -16.57
CA ASN A 862 10.59 6.04 -17.25
C ASN A 862 9.08 6.00 -16.94
N MET A 863 8.74 5.98 -15.64
CA MET A 863 7.37 6.00 -15.13
C MET A 863 7.17 7.20 -14.20
N GLN A 864 5.94 7.71 -14.11
CA GLN A 864 5.55 8.70 -13.12
C GLN A 864 5.42 8.05 -11.73
N VAL A 865 5.56 8.86 -10.68
CA VAL A 865 5.29 8.43 -9.31
C VAL A 865 4.15 9.24 -8.74
N VAL A 866 3.10 8.54 -8.33
CA VAL A 866 1.96 9.10 -7.61
C VAL A 866 2.09 8.69 -6.15
N ALA A 867 2.19 9.67 -5.27
CA ALA A 867 2.23 9.40 -3.85
C ALA A 867 0.83 9.33 -3.24
N GLU A 868 0.71 8.63 -2.12
CA GLU A 868 -0.43 8.82 -1.24
C GLU A 868 -0.13 9.98 -0.31
N GLY A 869 -0.91 11.05 -0.40
CA GLY A 869 -0.95 12.10 0.61
C GLY A 869 -1.59 11.58 1.89
N GLY A 870 -1.07 11.96 3.05
CA GLY A 870 -1.39 11.25 4.28
C GLY A 870 -1.90 12.09 5.45
N SER A 871 -2.42 13.28 5.29
CA SER A 871 -2.81 14.16 6.40
C SER A 871 -1.64 14.53 7.34
N LEU A 872 -0.42 14.15 7.00
CA LEU A 872 0.79 14.37 7.81
C LEU A 872 1.72 15.31 7.06
N PHE A 873 1.76 16.58 7.48
CA PHE A 873 2.57 17.63 6.84
C PHE A 873 3.99 17.17 6.51
N GLY A 874 4.69 16.56 7.47
CA GLY A 874 6.06 16.09 7.27
C GLY A 874 6.19 15.00 6.21
N MET A 875 5.26 14.04 6.17
CA MET A 875 5.26 12.98 5.17
C MET A 875 5.00 13.55 3.77
N ASP A 876 4.00 14.40 3.62
CA ASP A 876 3.64 14.99 2.33
C ASP A 876 4.77 15.85 1.77
N MET A 877 5.40 16.66 2.62
CA MET A 877 6.57 17.44 2.23
C MET A 877 7.78 16.59 1.87
N ASN A 878 7.96 15.43 2.54
CA ASN A 878 8.98 14.46 2.15
C ASN A 878 8.73 13.87 0.77
N LEU A 879 7.48 13.53 0.45
CA LEU A 879 7.11 12.99 -0.86
C LEU A 879 7.40 14.01 -1.97
N VAL A 880 7.10 15.29 -1.75
CA VAL A 880 7.47 16.38 -2.66
C VAL A 880 8.99 16.51 -2.80
N ALA A 881 9.71 16.52 -1.67
CA ALA A 881 11.17 16.66 -1.66
C ALA A 881 11.88 15.48 -2.32
N ASP A 882 11.32 14.28 -2.24
CA ASP A 882 11.85 13.06 -2.84
C ASP A 882 11.52 12.92 -4.35
N GLY A 883 10.82 13.89 -4.95
CA GLY A 883 10.56 13.91 -6.38
C GLY A 883 9.42 13.01 -6.83
N ASN A 884 8.36 12.83 -6.01
CA ASN A 884 7.13 12.25 -6.52
C ASN A 884 6.50 13.20 -7.55
N SER A 885 5.94 12.65 -8.64
CA SER A 885 5.44 13.47 -9.76
C SER A 885 4.13 14.19 -9.44
N THR A 886 3.34 13.60 -8.53
CA THR A 886 2.07 14.15 -8.01
C THR A 886 1.93 13.79 -6.55
N LEU A 887 0.97 14.42 -5.87
CA LEU A 887 0.63 14.13 -4.48
C LEU A 887 -0.89 14.03 -4.35
#